data_ea7bd4acc217d26890d1c74b72caaf54
#
_entry.id   ea7bd4acc217d26890d1c74b72caaf54
#
_cell.length_a   1.000
_cell.length_b   1.000
_cell.length_c   1.000
_cell.angle_alpha   90.00
_cell.angle_beta   90.00
_cell.angle_gamma   90.00
#
_symmetry.space_group_name_H-M   'P 1'
#
loop_
_entity.id
_entity.type
_entity.pdbx_description
1 polymer ?
#
loop_
_entity_poly.entity_id
_entity_poly.type
_entity_poly.pdbx_seq_one_letter_code
_entity_poly.pdbx_strand_id
1 'polypeptide(L)'
;MKIRKVHGAALLLSTALAAAGASAGESRFAQWDAGGDVAAAKQEAAMAARLRNEEVRLRAERAAYPAYFKRAYAAYPQIPRGTLEAIAYVQSRWQHVRAEDAGAMDDHGHMPAAHGVMGLYAGGGFADQVGEAAALLGVPAEQVRRDPATNIMAAAALLGSRLRGRDVRDLESLAPELASYAGFSPSPVGGAIDDYARASFAFDVLLAQDRGVDEKGMVVPQTAVAWEQAFDPETLVRLQAPFVRLDVAGDRIEVDGYAIDPVSEQLVRKPSPKEGDGRLRAQSTDYGPAIWNPAHSSNYNASRSAAVSAVTLHTAQGSYAGTISWFKNSTANVSAHYVIRSSDGQVTQMVRNAHTAWHVRNQNSYTLGIEHEGYVNNSSWYTSAMYNASAALVRDFCARYSAVTCSSAYRGAPSSGINVLPTSVKIKGHQHFSGQTHTDPGINWNWASYYTLLNPGSGGSTTWLDRFESNVGHFNTSPAYSGSTAGISTASTATRNCSTRRNGSCSLQVLLKDNPNTSAAWAVRLLSGGGNPGSIAAVSRANGSVGFWVYAGGSGMSVGIGIDDSDGTERSVSRALAANSWTYVSWSLTDANQWNAWVGGNGAITAASVKVDAIWLYHANTSYDINVYIDDVQVRN
;
A
#
# COMPACT_ATOMS: atom_id res chain seq x y z
N MET A 1 22.56 -56.04 -60.19
CA MET A 1 21.10 -55.87 -59.89
C MET A 1 20.96 -55.04 -58.60
N LYS A 2 20.29 -53.95 -58.75
CA LYS A 2 20.00 -52.83 -57.87
C LYS A 2 20.07 -53.09 -56.34
N ILE A 3 20.86 -52.28 -55.59
CA ILE A 3 20.56 -51.90 -54.24
C ILE A 3 20.56 -50.35 -54.16
N ARG A 4 19.38 -49.84 -53.89
CA ARG A 4 19.14 -48.39 -53.73
C ARG A 4 19.33 -47.94 -52.27
N LYS A 5 19.96 -46.82 -52.15
CA LYS A 5 20.09 -45.88 -51.06
C LYS A 5 18.91 -45.84 -50.05
N VAL A 6 19.24 -45.95 -48.76
CA VAL A 6 18.51 -45.31 -47.65
C VAL A 6 19.55 -44.86 -46.65
N HIS A 7 20.13 -43.69 -46.82
CA HIS A 7 20.87 -42.96 -45.76
C HIS A 7 20.68 -41.48 -46.05
N GLY A 8 19.67 -40.89 -45.44
CA GLY A 8 19.42 -39.47 -45.66
C GLY A 8 18.27 -38.85 -44.88
N ALA A 9 17.63 -39.61 -43.97
CA ALA A 9 16.45 -39.07 -43.24
C ALA A 9 16.58 -39.03 -41.71
N ALA A 10 17.67 -39.55 -41.14
CA ALA A 10 17.83 -39.61 -39.68
C ALA A 10 18.62 -38.45 -39.06
N LEU A 11 19.27 -37.61 -39.86
CA LEU A 11 20.11 -36.51 -39.34
C LEU A 11 19.41 -35.16 -39.29
N LEU A 12 18.23 -35.03 -39.90
CA LEU A 12 17.45 -33.79 -39.85
C LEU A 12 16.39 -33.76 -38.73
N LEU A 13 16.10 -34.89 -38.09
CA LEU A 13 15.14 -34.95 -36.99
C LEU A 13 15.77 -34.66 -35.61
N SER A 14 17.08 -34.86 -35.45
CA SER A 14 17.77 -34.61 -34.18
C SER A 14 18.12 -33.11 -33.95
N THR A 15 18.31 -32.33 -35.02
CA THR A 15 18.55 -30.88 -34.91
C THR A 15 17.26 -30.07 -34.73
N ALA A 16 16.12 -30.57 -35.18
CA ALA A 16 14.83 -29.88 -34.95
C ALA A 16 14.30 -30.07 -33.51
N LEU A 17 14.62 -31.20 -32.83
CA LEU A 17 14.23 -31.41 -31.42
C LEU A 17 15.11 -30.65 -30.44
N ALA A 18 16.38 -30.39 -30.75
CA ALA A 18 17.26 -29.60 -29.89
C ALA A 18 16.93 -28.09 -29.95
N ALA A 19 16.46 -27.58 -31.08
CA ALA A 19 16.03 -26.19 -31.23
C ALA A 19 14.66 -25.92 -30.59
N ALA A 20 13.75 -26.92 -30.55
CA ALA A 20 12.45 -26.80 -29.90
C ALA A 20 12.53 -26.87 -28.35
N GLY A 21 13.56 -27.49 -27.79
CA GLY A 21 13.76 -27.59 -26.33
C GLY A 21 14.35 -26.34 -25.69
N ALA A 22 15.15 -25.58 -26.43
CA ALA A 22 15.75 -24.33 -25.92
C ALA A 22 14.78 -23.13 -26.00
N SER A 23 13.84 -23.14 -26.97
CA SER A 23 12.88 -22.05 -27.13
C SER A 23 11.66 -22.14 -26.19
N ALA A 24 11.34 -23.33 -25.65
CA ALA A 24 10.20 -23.51 -24.76
C ALA A 24 10.41 -22.93 -23.34
N GLY A 25 11.66 -22.74 -22.91
CA GLY A 25 12.00 -22.11 -21.64
C GLY A 25 11.96 -20.58 -21.69
N GLU A 26 12.45 -20.01 -22.78
CA GLU A 26 12.45 -18.55 -22.99
C GLU A 26 11.08 -18.02 -23.39
N SER A 27 10.27 -18.78 -24.13
CA SER A 27 8.94 -18.35 -24.58
C SER A 27 7.94 -18.20 -23.42
N ARG A 28 8.06 -18.95 -22.31
CA ARG A 28 7.19 -18.79 -21.14
C ARG A 28 7.49 -17.52 -20.34
N PHE A 29 8.73 -17.07 -20.32
CA PHE A 29 9.10 -15.77 -19.74
C PHE A 29 8.68 -14.60 -20.65
N ALA A 30 8.87 -14.73 -21.96
CA ALA A 30 8.43 -13.75 -22.94
C ALA A 30 6.89 -13.58 -22.98
N GLN A 31 6.11 -14.64 -22.72
CA GLN A 31 4.64 -14.57 -22.63
C GLN A 31 4.15 -13.78 -21.40
N TRP A 32 4.93 -13.71 -20.32
CA TRP A 32 4.59 -12.89 -19.15
C TRP A 32 5.01 -11.43 -19.31
N ASP A 33 5.94 -11.15 -20.22
CA ASP A 33 6.45 -9.80 -20.51
C ASP A 33 5.68 -9.06 -21.61
N ALA A 34 5.09 -9.81 -22.50
CA ALA A 34 4.40 -9.26 -23.65
C ALA A 34 2.91 -9.16 -23.39
N GLY A 35 2.34 -8.23 -22.73
CA GLY A 35 0.87 -8.05 -22.53
C GLY A 35 -0.04 -8.33 -23.76
N GLY A 36 0.28 -9.33 -24.56
CA GLY A 36 -0.28 -9.72 -25.84
C GLY A 36 -0.91 -11.11 -25.89
N ASP A 37 -0.94 -11.86 -24.77
CA ASP A 37 -1.65 -13.13 -24.75
C ASP A 37 -3.14 -12.91 -24.48
N VAL A 38 -3.98 -13.28 -25.43
CA VAL A 38 -5.46 -13.20 -25.33
C VAL A 38 -5.98 -13.90 -24.06
N ALA A 39 -5.32 -14.97 -23.60
CA ALA A 39 -5.67 -15.68 -22.38
C ALA A 39 -5.32 -14.84 -21.13
N ALA A 40 -4.17 -14.17 -21.10
CA ALA A 40 -3.77 -13.28 -20.02
C ALA A 40 -4.68 -12.04 -19.96
N ALA A 41 -4.97 -11.42 -21.09
CA ALA A 41 -5.90 -10.28 -21.17
C ALA A 41 -7.33 -10.66 -20.72
N LYS A 42 -7.80 -11.86 -21.07
CA LYS A 42 -9.10 -12.38 -20.63
C LYS A 42 -9.12 -12.64 -19.11
N GLN A 43 -8.02 -13.17 -18.57
CA GLN A 43 -7.86 -13.40 -17.12
C GLN A 43 -7.81 -12.07 -16.36
N GLU A 44 -7.09 -11.09 -16.87
CA GLU A 44 -7.02 -9.73 -16.32
C GLU A 44 -8.38 -9.02 -16.34
N ALA A 45 -9.11 -9.12 -17.46
CA ALA A 45 -10.47 -8.57 -17.57
C ALA A 45 -11.46 -9.25 -16.60
N ALA A 46 -11.39 -10.58 -16.45
CA ALA A 46 -12.20 -11.32 -15.49
C ALA A 46 -11.89 -10.92 -14.05
N MET A 47 -10.62 -10.67 -13.74
CA MET A 47 -10.16 -10.19 -12.45
C MET A 47 -10.65 -8.76 -12.17
N ALA A 48 -10.49 -7.84 -13.11
CA ALA A 48 -11.00 -6.48 -12.98
C ALA A 48 -12.52 -6.45 -12.77
N ALA A 49 -13.26 -7.35 -13.43
CA ALA A 49 -14.70 -7.51 -13.20
C ALA A 49 -15.01 -8.02 -11.78
N ARG A 50 -14.24 -8.98 -11.27
CA ARG A 50 -14.38 -9.50 -9.90
C ARG A 50 -14.11 -8.42 -8.85
N LEU A 51 -13.03 -7.65 -9.01
CA LEU A 51 -12.70 -6.53 -8.11
C LEU A 51 -13.79 -5.44 -8.11
N ARG A 52 -14.34 -5.12 -9.29
CA ARG A 52 -15.47 -4.19 -9.39
C ARG A 52 -16.72 -4.70 -8.66
N ASN A 53 -17.05 -5.96 -8.81
CA ASN A 53 -18.21 -6.57 -8.15
C ASN A 53 -18.03 -6.59 -6.63
N GLU A 54 -16.82 -6.88 -6.16
CA GLU A 54 -16.48 -6.84 -4.74
C GLU A 54 -16.59 -5.41 -4.19
N GLU A 55 -16.08 -4.41 -4.88
CA GLU A 55 -16.22 -3.00 -4.46
C GLU A 55 -17.69 -2.55 -4.43
N VAL A 56 -18.51 -2.99 -5.38
CA VAL A 56 -19.96 -2.72 -5.37
C VAL A 56 -20.61 -3.34 -4.12
N ARG A 57 -20.26 -4.59 -3.78
CA ARG A 57 -20.75 -5.28 -2.59
C ARG A 57 -20.35 -4.53 -1.31
N LEU A 58 -19.07 -4.20 -1.17
CA LEU A 58 -18.54 -3.49 -0.01
C LEU A 58 -19.16 -2.09 0.12
N ARG A 59 -19.40 -1.40 -0.99
CA ARG A 59 -20.08 -0.10 -0.99
C ARG A 59 -21.51 -0.20 -0.49
N ALA A 60 -22.25 -1.24 -0.89
CA ALA A 60 -23.61 -1.47 -0.43
C ALA A 60 -23.66 -1.77 1.08
N GLU A 61 -22.74 -2.58 1.59
CA GLU A 61 -22.61 -2.84 3.03
C GLU A 61 -22.32 -1.56 3.81
N ARG A 62 -21.32 -0.77 3.37
CA ARG A 62 -20.89 0.48 4.03
C ARG A 62 -21.99 1.54 4.10
N ALA A 63 -22.91 1.56 3.15
CA ALA A 63 -23.99 2.56 3.12
C ALA A 63 -24.87 2.55 4.39
N ALA A 64 -24.95 1.43 5.11
CA ALA A 64 -25.71 1.30 6.35
C ALA A 64 -24.91 1.69 7.62
N TYR A 65 -23.58 1.69 7.56
CA TYR A 65 -22.72 1.84 8.74
C TYR A 65 -22.86 3.19 9.47
N PRO A 66 -23.02 4.35 8.78
CA PRO A 66 -23.21 5.63 9.48
C PRO A 66 -24.41 5.62 10.44
N ALA A 67 -25.51 4.92 10.07
CA ALA A 67 -26.66 4.78 10.94
C ALA A 67 -26.37 3.85 12.15
N TYR A 68 -25.52 2.85 11.96
CA TYR A 68 -25.10 1.95 13.04
C TYR A 68 -24.17 2.65 14.03
N PHE A 69 -23.17 3.40 13.56
CA PHE A 69 -22.31 4.24 14.40
C PHE A 69 -23.12 5.28 15.18
N LYS A 70 -24.06 5.95 14.52
CA LYS A 70 -24.96 6.90 15.21
C LYS A 70 -25.71 6.27 16.38
N ARG A 71 -26.21 5.04 16.22
CA ARG A 71 -26.90 4.29 17.30
C ARG A 71 -25.94 3.90 18.41
N ALA A 72 -24.74 3.45 18.07
CA ALA A 72 -23.71 3.08 19.04
C ALA A 72 -23.31 4.28 19.91
N TYR A 73 -23.08 5.45 19.34
CA TYR A 73 -22.82 6.68 20.10
C TYR A 73 -23.99 7.16 20.95
N ALA A 74 -25.23 6.90 20.52
CA ALA A 74 -26.40 7.22 21.34
C ALA A 74 -26.50 6.33 22.59
N ALA A 75 -26.07 5.05 22.47
CA ALA A 75 -26.02 4.11 23.58
C ALA A 75 -24.81 4.33 24.50
N TYR A 76 -23.68 4.81 23.96
CA TYR A 76 -22.42 5.03 24.66
C TYR A 76 -21.89 6.45 24.40
N PRO A 77 -22.57 7.50 24.97
CA PRO A 77 -22.25 8.91 24.67
C PRO A 77 -20.90 9.37 25.21
N GLN A 78 -20.25 8.62 26.10
CA GLN A 78 -18.91 8.87 26.61
C GLN A 78 -17.81 8.60 25.59
N ILE A 79 -18.11 7.93 24.47
CA ILE A 79 -17.14 7.67 23.40
C ILE A 79 -17.09 8.92 22.50
N PRO A 80 -15.93 9.57 22.31
CA PRO A 80 -15.79 10.70 21.40
C PRO A 80 -16.16 10.32 19.95
N ARG A 81 -16.80 11.27 19.24
CA ARG A 81 -17.21 11.05 17.85
C ARG A 81 -16.01 10.81 16.94
N GLY A 82 -16.17 9.92 15.98
CA GLY A 82 -15.10 9.51 15.05
C GLY A 82 -14.26 8.35 15.55
N THR A 83 -14.26 8.05 16.86
CA THR A 83 -13.43 6.95 17.43
C THR A 83 -13.84 5.58 16.92
N LEU A 84 -15.13 5.27 16.86
CA LEU A 84 -15.60 3.96 16.37
C LEU A 84 -15.34 3.79 14.89
N GLU A 85 -15.52 4.85 14.09
CA GLU A 85 -15.20 4.87 12.66
C GLU A 85 -13.69 4.68 12.43
N ALA A 86 -12.84 5.31 13.28
CA ALA A 86 -11.39 5.16 13.22
C ALA A 86 -10.95 3.73 13.59
N ILE A 87 -11.53 3.12 14.63
CA ILE A 87 -11.27 1.71 14.98
C ILE A 87 -11.64 0.79 13.80
N ALA A 88 -12.82 0.97 13.21
CA ALA A 88 -13.26 0.16 12.08
C ALA A 88 -12.35 0.36 10.85
N TYR A 89 -11.88 1.58 10.62
CA TYR A 89 -10.91 1.87 9.56
C TYR A 89 -9.58 1.14 9.79
N VAL A 90 -9.02 1.25 10.98
CA VAL A 90 -7.73 0.63 11.33
C VAL A 90 -7.81 -0.89 11.29
N GLN A 91 -8.89 -1.49 11.79
CA GLN A 91 -8.99 -2.95 11.91
C GLN A 91 -9.42 -3.64 10.60
N SER A 92 -10.25 -3.01 9.77
CA SER A 92 -10.88 -3.71 8.65
C SER A 92 -11.03 -2.87 7.36
N ARG A 93 -10.66 -1.59 7.36
CA ARG A 93 -11.01 -0.65 6.28
C ARG A 93 -12.52 -0.67 5.99
N TRP A 94 -13.32 -0.71 7.06
CA TRP A 94 -14.80 -0.81 7.04
C TRP A 94 -15.34 -2.00 6.23
N GLN A 95 -14.60 -3.09 6.17
CA GLN A 95 -15.07 -4.37 5.66
C GLN A 95 -15.66 -5.18 6.80
N HIS A 96 -16.81 -5.81 6.59
CA HIS A 96 -17.30 -6.81 7.52
C HIS A 96 -16.54 -8.12 7.32
N VAL A 97 -15.48 -8.33 8.10
CA VAL A 97 -14.61 -9.50 8.02
C VAL A 97 -15.37 -10.74 8.47
N ARG A 98 -15.40 -11.77 7.62
CA ARG A 98 -16.02 -13.07 7.86
C ARG A 98 -14.93 -14.14 7.98
N ALA A 99 -15.24 -15.24 8.65
CA ALA A 99 -14.27 -16.33 8.80
C ALA A 99 -13.78 -16.87 7.44
N GLU A 100 -14.65 -16.93 6.45
CA GLU A 100 -14.32 -17.32 5.08
C GLU A 100 -13.39 -16.33 4.33
N ASP A 101 -13.35 -15.08 4.75
CA ASP A 101 -12.44 -14.06 4.19
C ASP A 101 -10.98 -14.26 4.62
N ALA A 102 -10.75 -14.97 5.74
CA ALA A 102 -9.41 -15.28 6.25
C ALA A 102 -8.66 -16.34 5.43
N GLY A 103 -9.29 -16.89 4.41
CA GLY A 103 -8.76 -17.98 3.57
C GLY A 103 -8.97 -19.35 4.21
N ALA A 104 -8.89 -20.41 3.41
CA ALA A 104 -8.96 -21.79 3.91
C ALA A 104 -7.78 -22.03 4.86
N MET A 105 -8.07 -22.16 6.12
CA MET A 105 -7.12 -22.35 7.21
C MET A 105 -6.40 -23.67 7.03
N ASP A 106 -5.10 -23.62 6.91
CA ASP A 106 -4.26 -24.79 7.00
C ASP A 106 -3.52 -24.83 8.36
N ASP A 107 -3.08 -25.97 8.79
CA ASP A 107 -2.69 -26.44 10.13
C ASP A 107 -1.45 -25.74 10.76
N HIS A 108 -1.09 -24.52 10.33
CA HIS A 108 0.12 -23.83 10.75
C HIS A 108 -0.15 -22.43 11.33
N GLY A 109 -0.48 -22.40 12.64
CA GLY A 109 -0.29 -21.24 13.51
C GLY A 109 -0.86 -19.89 13.08
N HIS A 110 -2.03 -19.84 12.44
CA HIS A 110 -2.63 -18.58 11.99
C HIS A 110 -2.95 -17.62 13.13
N MET A 111 -2.78 -16.34 12.88
CA MET A 111 -3.28 -15.30 13.77
C MET A 111 -4.79 -15.50 14.00
N PRO A 112 -5.28 -15.36 15.26
CA PRO A 112 -6.71 -15.45 15.53
C PRO A 112 -7.53 -14.56 14.61
N ALA A 113 -8.59 -15.12 13.99
CA ALA A 113 -9.41 -14.39 13.06
C ALA A 113 -10.12 -13.21 13.74
N ALA A 114 -10.03 -12.03 13.12
CA ALA A 114 -10.84 -10.89 13.48
C ALA A 114 -12.24 -11.04 12.87
N HIS A 115 -13.27 -10.55 13.56
CA HIS A 115 -14.66 -10.69 13.15
C HIS A 115 -15.37 -9.34 13.01
N GLY A 116 -16.09 -9.18 11.93
CA GLY A 116 -16.98 -8.05 11.68
C GLY A 116 -16.25 -6.76 11.28
N VAL A 117 -17.00 -5.67 11.23
CA VAL A 117 -16.51 -4.34 10.85
C VAL A 117 -15.46 -3.81 11.83
N MET A 118 -15.62 -4.15 13.11
CA MET A 118 -14.77 -3.67 14.19
C MET A 118 -13.56 -4.59 14.47
N GLY A 119 -13.42 -5.69 13.72
CA GLY A 119 -12.28 -6.60 13.82
C GLY A 119 -12.12 -7.23 15.21
N LEU A 120 -13.22 -7.67 15.84
CA LEU A 120 -13.20 -8.23 17.19
C LEU A 120 -12.65 -9.66 17.21
N TYR A 121 -11.81 -9.99 18.19
CA TYR A 121 -11.26 -11.32 18.37
C TYR A 121 -12.15 -12.23 19.23
N ALA A 122 -12.03 -13.53 19.01
CA ALA A 122 -12.81 -14.58 19.71
C ALA A 122 -11.90 -15.58 20.45
N GLY A 123 -10.88 -15.09 21.15
CA GLY A 123 -9.91 -15.94 21.84
C GLY A 123 -8.78 -16.44 20.93
N GLY A 124 -8.38 -17.69 21.08
CA GLY A 124 -7.33 -18.29 20.24
C GLY A 124 -5.91 -17.78 20.52
N GLY A 125 -5.65 -17.28 21.73
CA GLY A 125 -4.39 -16.64 22.11
C GLY A 125 -4.49 -15.12 22.24
N PHE A 126 -5.57 -14.53 21.73
CA PHE A 126 -5.99 -13.15 21.97
C PHE A 126 -7.14 -13.10 22.98
N ALA A 127 -7.63 -11.91 23.33
CA ALA A 127 -8.79 -11.76 24.19
C ALA A 127 -10.07 -12.26 23.50
N ASP A 128 -11.03 -12.76 24.27
CA ASP A 128 -12.36 -13.10 23.74
C ASP A 128 -13.29 -11.87 23.77
N GLN A 129 -13.02 -10.91 22.90
CA GLN A 129 -13.82 -9.69 22.76
C GLN A 129 -15.25 -9.98 22.28
N VAL A 130 -15.41 -11.00 21.44
CA VAL A 130 -16.74 -11.42 20.94
C VAL A 130 -17.58 -11.96 22.09
N GLY A 131 -17.02 -12.82 22.93
CA GLY A 131 -17.71 -13.37 24.11
C GLY A 131 -18.02 -12.30 25.17
N GLU A 132 -17.03 -11.43 25.46
CA GLU A 132 -17.21 -10.31 26.39
C GLU A 132 -18.34 -9.37 25.92
N ALA A 133 -18.31 -8.96 24.64
CA ALA A 133 -19.33 -8.09 24.08
C ALA A 133 -20.72 -8.75 24.02
N ALA A 134 -20.79 -10.03 23.68
CA ALA A 134 -22.02 -10.80 23.68
C ALA A 134 -22.69 -10.81 25.09
N ALA A 135 -21.87 -11.00 26.14
CA ALA A 135 -22.33 -10.93 27.52
C ALA A 135 -22.80 -9.52 27.91
N LEU A 136 -22.04 -8.46 27.52
CA LEU A 136 -22.41 -7.06 27.80
C LEU A 136 -23.75 -6.66 27.14
N LEU A 137 -24.02 -7.17 25.95
CA LEU A 137 -25.21 -6.83 25.17
C LEU A 137 -26.38 -7.79 25.39
N GLY A 138 -26.16 -8.94 26.02
CA GLY A 138 -27.17 -9.99 26.20
C GLY A 138 -27.59 -10.65 24.87
N VAL A 139 -26.66 -10.79 23.91
CA VAL A 139 -26.93 -11.38 22.60
C VAL A 139 -26.04 -12.60 22.34
N PRO A 140 -26.41 -13.50 21.40
CA PRO A 140 -25.53 -14.60 21.02
C PRO A 140 -24.21 -14.10 20.41
N ALA A 141 -23.08 -14.76 20.72
CA ALA A 141 -21.76 -14.45 20.15
C ALA A 141 -21.74 -14.49 18.60
N GLU A 142 -22.51 -15.39 18.00
CA GLU A 142 -22.65 -15.51 16.56
C GLU A 142 -23.30 -14.27 15.92
N GLN A 143 -24.21 -13.61 16.63
CA GLN A 143 -24.78 -12.33 16.16
C GLN A 143 -23.73 -11.23 16.16
N VAL A 144 -22.83 -11.20 17.16
CA VAL A 144 -21.69 -10.26 17.19
C VAL A 144 -20.77 -10.48 16.01
N ARG A 145 -20.54 -11.73 15.61
CA ARG A 145 -19.68 -12.06 14.47
C ARG A 145 -20.30 -11.70 13.12
N ARG A 146 -21.61 -11.92 12.91
CA ARG A 146 -22.25 -11.90 11.59
C ARG A 146 -23.04 -10.65 11.27
N ASP A 147 -23.58 -9.97 12.28
CA ASP A 147 -24.39 -8.78 12.05
C ASP A 147 -23.57 -7.49 12.23
N PRO A 148 -23.35 -6.70 11.16
CA PRO A 148 -22.56 -5.47 11.25
C PRO A 148 -23.07 -4.46 12.29
N ALA A 149 -24.39 -4.35 12.46
CA ALA A 149 -24.97 -3.43 13.43
C ALA A 149 -24.66 -3.86 14.87
N THR A 150 -24.78 -5.16 15.15
CA THR A 150 -24.45 -5.75 16.46
C THR A 150 -22.93 -5.69 16.70
N ASN A 151 -22.10 -5.92 15.69
CA ASN A 151 -20.65 -5.86 15.79
C ASN A 151 -20.16 -4.44 16.15
N ILE A 152 -20.71 -3.40 15.53
CA ILE A 152 -20.42 -1.99 15.87
C ILE A 152 -20.88 -1.67 17.29
N MET A 153 -22.07 -2.12 17.68
CA MET A 153 -22.60 -1.94 19.04
C MET A 153 -21.75 -2.68 20.08
N ALA A 154 -21.24 -3.86 19.74
CA ALA A 154 -20.35 -4.68 20.57
C ALA A 154 -19.03 -3.94 20.87
N ALA A 155 -18.39 -3.36 19.85
CA ALA A 155 -17.20 -2.56 20.05
C ALA A 155 -17.46 -1.32 20.94
N ALA A 156 -18.61 -0.67 20.74
CA ALA A 156 -19.01 0.45 21.59
C ALA A 156 -19.24 0.01 23.04
N ALA A 157 -19.85 -1.17 23.27
CA ALA A 157 -20.03 -1.73 24.62
C ALA A 157 -18.70 -2.03 25.30
N LEU A 158 -17.75 -2.64 24.57
CA LEU A 158 -16.41 -2.95 25.06
C LEU A 158 -15.64 -1.67 25.42
N LEU A 159 -15.55 -0.72 24.51
CA LEU A 159 -14.85 0.55 24.76
C LEU A 159 -15.58 1.34 25.86
N GLY A 160 -16.90 1.43 25.81
CA GLY A 160 -17.70 2.11 26.80
C GLY A 160 -17.58 1.50 28.21
N SER A 161 -17.35 0.20 28.34
CA SER A 161 -17.06 -0.44 29.62
C SER A 161 -15.72 -0.01 30.21
N ARG A 162 -14.70 0.17 29.36
CA ARG A 162 -13.36 0.65 29.75
C ARG A 162 -13.37 2.12 30.15
N LEU A 163 -14.22 2.91 29.49
CA LEU A 163 -14.38 4.35 29.78
C LEU A 163 -15.27 4.63 31.02
N ARG A 164 -15.86 3.62 31.64
CA ARG A 164 -16.76 3.81 32.78
C ARG A 164 -16.02 4.44 33.99
N GLY A 165 -16.47 5.61 34.41
CA GLY A 165 -15.85 6.34 35.51
C GLY A 165 -14.55 7.06 35.14
N ARG A 166 -14.19 7.10 33.86
CA ARG A 166 -13.07 7.90 33.34
C ARG A 166 -13.58 9.27 32.90
N ASP A 167 -12.80 10.29 33.14
CA ASP A 167 -13.05 11.65 32.63
C ASP A 167 -12.29 11.82 31.29
N VAL A 168 -12.97 11.45 30.19
CA VAL A 168 -12.41 11.59 28.83
C VAL A 168 -12.76 12.99 28.32
N ARG A 169 -11.79 13.91 28.39
CA ARG A 169 -11.95 15.32 27.98
C ARG A 169 -11.51 15.60 26.56
N ASP A 170 -10.58 14.80 26.06
CA ASP A 170 -9.89 14.93 24.77
C ASP A 170 -9.56 13.58 24.18
N LEU A 171 -9.09 13.55 22.93
CA LEU A 171 -8.71 12.32 22.23
C LEU A 171 -7.46 11.67 22.83
N GLU A 172 -6.53 12.47 23.36
CA GLU A 172 -5.27 12.02 23.93
C GLU A 172 -5.50 11.10 25.11
N SER A 173 -6.48 11.42 25.94
CA SER A 173 -6.86 10.62 27.12
C SER A 173 -7.46 9.25 26.75
N LEU A 174 -7.81 9.02 25.48
CA LEU A 174 -8.23 7.70 25.00
C LEU A 174 -7.08 6.74 24.76
N ALA A 175 -5.85 7.19 24.57
CA ALA A 175 -4.74 6.32 24.15
C ALA A 175 -4.57 5.06 25.05
N PRO A 176 -4.58 5.13 26.38
CA PRO A 176 -4.49 3.95 27.25
C PRO A 176 -5.69 3.00 27.09
N GLU A 177 -6.89 3.55 26.90
CA GLU A 177 -8.12 2.77 26.80
C GLU A 177 -8.23 2.10 25.42
N LEU A 178 -7.77 2.74 24.37
CA LEU A 178 -7.62 2.14 23.04
C LEU A 178 -6.58 1.02 23.05
N ALA A 179 -5.43 1.25 23.71
CA ALA A 179 -4.43 0.20 23.89
C ALA A 179 -4.97 -1.01 24.64
N SER A 180 -5.76 -0.80 25.70
CA SER A 180 -6.47 -1.86 26.44
C SER A 180 -7.54 -2.54 25.58
N TYR A 181 -8.22 -1.78 24.71
CA TYR A 181 -9.25 -2.29 23.80
C TYR A 181 -8.68 -3.21 22.73
N ALA A 182 -7.42 -3.05 22.32
CA ALA A 182 -6.81 -3.75 21.18
C ALA A 182 -6.98 -5.27 21.17
N GLY A 183 -7.06 -5.90 22.35
CA GLY A 183 -7.41 -7.32 22.50
C GLY A 183 -6.32 -8.32 22.11
N PHE A 184 -5.06 -7.90 21.93
CA PHE A 184 -3.96 -8.74 21.44
C PHE A 184 -3.40 -9.72 22.47
N SER A 185 -3.82 -9.66 23.73
CA SER A 185 -3.42 -10.58 24.77
C SER A 185 -4.60 -10.93 25.66
N PRO A 186 -4.73 -12.17 26.13
CA PRO A 186 -5.73 -12.54 27.12
C PRO A 186 -5.40 -11.94 28.51
N SER A 187 -4.16 -11.50 28.73
CA SER A 187 -3.70 -10.85 29.97
C SER A 187 -3.55 -9.35 29.79
N PRO A 188 -4.03 -8.52 30.73
CA PRO A 188 -3.78 -7.08 30.69
C PRO A 188 -2.33 -6.70 31.01
N VAL A 189 -1.52 -7.64 31.48
CA VAL A 189 -0.10 -7.45 31.79
C VAL A 189 0.72 -8.14 30.71
N GLY A 190 1.32 -7.35 29.80
CA GLY A 190 2.23 -7.80 28.77
C GLY A 190 3.65 -7.31 29.00
N GLY A 191 4.60 -7.80 28.20
CA GLY A 191 5.94 -7.25 28.13
C GLY A 191 6.04 -6.08 27.13
N ALA A 192 7.24 -5.55 26.96
CA ALA A 192 7.51 -4.36 26.12
C ALA A 192 7.00 -4.50 24.66
N ILE A 193 6.99 -5.69 24.09
CA ILE A 193 6.49 -5.93 22.73
C ILE A 193 4.95 -5.91 22.68
N ASP A 194 4.28 -6.49 23.68
CA ASP A 194 2.82 -6.39 23.78
C ASP A 194 2.37 -4.96 24.02
N ASP A 195 3.11 -4.22 24.86
CA ASP A 195 2.86 -2.81 25.12
C ASP A 195 3.04 -1.99 23.85
N TYR A 196 4.09 -2.27 23.07
CA TYR A 196 4.28 -1.64 21.77
C TYR A 196 3.15 -1.97 20.78
N ALA A 197 2.71 -3.22 20.69
CA ALA A 197 1.61 -3.60 19.81
C ALA A 197 0.29 -2.90 20.19
N ARG A 198 -0.03 -2.84 21.49
CA ARG A 198 -1.20 -2.12 22.00
C ARG A 198 -1.11 -0.61 21.76
N ALA A 199 0.05 -0.01 22.04
CA ALA A 199 0.30 1.41 21.78
C ALA A 199 0.25 1.71 20.27
N SER A 200 0.76 0.81 19.41
CA SER A 200 0.68 0.94 17.95
C SER A 200 -0.77 0.96 17.45
N PHE A 201 -1.63 0.11 18.00
CA PHE A 201 -3.06 0.15 17.67
C PHE A 201 -3.70 1.48 18.09
N ALA A 202 -3.45 1.94 19.32
CA ALA A 202 -3.97 3.23 19.80
C ALA A 202 -3.46 4.40 18.94
N PHE A 203 -2.17 4.36 18.58
CA PHE A 203 -1.57 5.34 17.68
C PHE A 203 -2.25 5.37 16.31
N ASP A 204 -2.49 4.22 15.69
CA ASP A 204 -3.13 4.14 14.38
C ASP A 204 -4.57 4.68 14.41
N VAL A 205 -5.33 4.42 15.47
CA VAL A 205 -6.69 4.96 15.66
C VAL A 205 -6.66 6.49 15.80
N LEU A 206 -5.76 7.02 16.63
CA LEU A 206 -5.59 8.46 16.80
C LEU A 206 -5.06 9.13 15.53
N LEU A 207 -4.14 8.47 14.79
CA LEU A 207 -3.61 8.96 13.53
C LEU A 207 -4.71 9.07 12.45
N ALA A 208 -5.64 8.10 12.42
CA ALA A 208 -6.78 8.18 11.52
C ALA A 208 -7.69 9.37 11.85
N GLN A 209 -7.84 9.72 13.12
CA GLN A 209 -8.59 10.90 13.55
C GLN A 209 -7.80 12.21 13.31
N ASP A 210 -6.51 12.24 13.58
CA ASP A 210 -5.66 13.42 13.36
C ASP A 210 -5.61 13.82 11.89
N ARG A 211 -5.47 12.86 11.00
CA ARG A 211 -5.45 13.09 9.54
C ARG A 211 -6.84 13.28 8.94
N GLY A 212 -7.86 12.71 9.56
CA GLY A 212 -9.15 12.50 8.93
C GLY A 212 -9.08 11.45 7.83
N VAL A 213 -10.18 10.78 7.57
CA VAL A 213 -10.31 9.84 6.45
C VAL A 213 -11.63 10.10 5.74
N ASP A 214 -11.60 10.23 4.43
CA ASP A 214 -12.80 10.29 3.58
C ASP A 214 -12.58 9.38 2.39
N GLU A 215 -13.01 8.15 2.54
CA GLU A 215 -12.83 7.11 1.54
C GLU A 215 -14.08 6.26 1.40
N LYS A 216 -14.44 5.94 0.17
CA LYS A 216 -15.48 4.94 -0.16
C LYS A 216 -16.84 5.21 0.50
N GLY A 217 -17.15 6.48 0.75
CA GLY A 217 -18.38 6.90 1.38
C GLY A 217 -18.41 6.78 2.90
N MET A 218 -17.26 6.51 3.52
CA MET A 218 -17.06 6.50 4.97
C MET A 218 -16.13 7.63 5.38
N VAL A 219 -16.40 8.23 6.55
CA VAL A 219 -15.66 9.39 7.05
C VAL A 219 -15.20 9.15 8.49
N VAL A 220 -13.91 9.36 8.75
CA VAL A 220 -13.39 9.66 10.09
C VAL A 220 -13.19 11.17 10.14
N PRO A 221 -13.93 11.91 10.98
CA PRO A 221 -13.74 13.35 11.10
C PRO A 221 -12.32 13.70 11.54
N GLN A 222 -11.70 14.69 10.89
CA GLN A 222 -10.41 15.18 11.33
C GLN A 222 -10.53 15.89 12.68
N THR A 223 -9.70 15.49 13.62
CA THR A 223 -9.58 16.11 14.94
C THR A 223 -8.11 16.06 15.34
N ALA A 224 -7.48 17.22 15.52
CA ALA A 224 -6.06 17.32 15.87
C ALA A 224 -5.76 16.60 17.20
N VAL A 225 -4.62 15.93 17.26
CA VAL A 225 -4.14 15.17 18.42
C VAL A 225 -2.84 15.79 18.92
N ALA A 226 -2.79 16.11 20.21
CA ALA A 226 -1.56 16.51 20.90
C ALA A 226 -0.76 15.25 21.27
N TRP A 227 0.09 14.80 20.38
CA TRP A 227 0.77 13.50 20.45
C TRP A 227 1.60 13.30 21.72
N GLU A 228 2.24 14.36 22.23
CA GLU A 228 3.03 14.38 23.47
C GLU A 228 2.17 14.23 24.73
N GLN A 229 0.85 14.39 24.61
CA GLN A 229 -0.09 14.14 25.70
C GLN A 229 -0.69 12.72 25.61
N ALA A 230 -0.76 12.16 24.41
CA ALA A 230 -1.28 10.81 24.18
C ALA A 230 -0.27 9.70 24.53
N PHE A 231 1.02 9.95 24.29
CA PHE A 231 2.09 8.99 24.51
C PHE A 231 3.30 9.68 25.15
N ASP A 232 4.04 8.94 25.98
CA ASP A 232 5.34 9.41 26.46
C ASP A 232 6.34 9.53 25.28
N PRO A 233 7.37 10.39 25.42
CA PRO A 233 8.30 10.67 24.33
C PRO A 233 9.03 9.44 23.79
N GLU A 234 9.39 8.48 24.63
CA GLU A 234 10.10 7.27 24.22
C GLU A 234 9.19 6.35 23.39
N THR A 235 7.95 6.18 23.83
CA THR A 235 6.93 5.42 23.10
C THR A 235 6.61 6.10 21.76
N LEU A 236 6.47 7.43 21.74
CA LEU A 236 6.16 8.17 20.52
C LEU A 236 7.26 8.04 19.45
N VAL A 237 8.55 8.07 19.87
CA VAL A 237 9.68 7.80 18.95
C VAL A 237 9.54 6.43 18.30
N ARG A 238 9.21 5.41 19.08
CA ARG A 238 9.06 4.04 18.59
C ARG A 238 7.88 3.93 17.62
N LEU A 239 6.76 4.57 17.92
CA LEU A 239 5.55 4.54 17.10
C LEU A 239 5.71 5.28 15.77
N GLN A 240 6.53 6.31 15.71
CA GLN A 240 6.79 7.13 14.52
C GLN A 240 8.07 6.73 13.77
N ALA A 241 8.89 5.86 14.32
CA ALA A 241 10.14 5.45 13.68
C ALA A 241 9.85 4.69 12.38
N PRO A 242 10.58 4.96 11.28
CA PRO A 242 10.40 4.28 10.01
C PRO A 242 10.83 2.80 10.06
N PHE A 243 11.63 2.44 11.06
CA PHE A 243 12.09 1.08 11.28
C PHE A 243 12.13 0.78 12.77
N VAL A 244 11.54 -0.34 13.17
CA VAL A 244 11.53 -0.82 14.55
C VAL A 244 12.03 -2.26 14.58
N ARG A 245 12.95 -2.57 15.48
CA ARG A 245 13.41 -3.93 15.74
C ARG A 245 12.81 -4.43 17.05
N LEU A 246 12.22 -5.61 17.00
CA LEU A 246 11.71 -6.32 18.16
C LEU A 246 12.65 -7.46 18.54
N ASP A 247 13.15 -7.44 19.76
CA ASP A 247 13.85 -8.56 20.38
C ASP A 247 12.81 -9.35 21.20
N VAL A 248 12.23 -10.36 20.55
CA VAL A 248 11.15 -11.17 21.15
C VAL A 248 11.64 -11.96 22.37
N ALA A 249 12.90 -12.35 22.41
CA ALA A 249 13.46 -13.08 23.56
C ALA A 249 13.74 -12.19 24.76
N GLY A 250 14.36 -11.04 24.52
CA GLY A 250 14.67 -10.06 25.56
C GLY A 250 13.49 -9.21 25.96
N ASP A 251 12.34 -9.37 25.29
CA ASP A 251 11.14 -8.54 25.44
C ASP A 251 11.45 -7.04 25.35
N ARG A 252 12.23 -6.66 24.32
CA ARG A 252 12.72 -5.29 24.12
C ARG A 252 12.39 -4.77 22.73
N ILE A 253 12.30 -3.45 22.66
CA ILE A 253 12.06 -2.71 21.43
C ILE A 253 13.26 -1.81 21.14
N GLU A 254 13.84 -1.94 19.95
CA GLU A 254 14.96 -1.11 19.49
C GLU A 254 14.55 -0.30 18.27
N VAL A 255 14.94 0.98 18.26
CA VAL A 255 14.69 1.93 17.17
C VAL A 255 16.03 2.43 16.64
N ASP A 256 16.32 2.15 15.38
CA ASP A 256 17.59 2.51 14.76
C ASP A 256 17.56 3.92 14.16
N GLY A 257 18.65 4.64 14.39
CA GLY A 257 18.96 5.88 13.68
C GLY A 257 18.13 7.10 14.07
N TYR A 258 17.24 7.00 15.07
CA TYR A 258 16.39 8.11 15.50
C TYR A 258 16.53 8.42 16.99
N ALA A 259 16.30 9.67 17.34
CA ALA A 259 16.19 10.16 18.72
C ALA A 259 15.19 11.33 18.76
N ILE A 260 14.67 11.66 19.95
CA ILE A 260 13.98 12.92 20.14
C ILE A 260 15.03 14.02 20.31
N ASP A 261 14.90 15.11 19.56
CA ASP A 261 15.62 16.35 19.81
C ASP A 261 15.00 17.01 21.08
N PRO A 262 15.76 17.18 22.16
CA PRO A 262 15.23 17.71 23.41
C PRO A 262 14.81 19.20 23.34
N VAL A 263 15.12 19.88 22.24
CA VAL A 263 14.78 21.29 22.04
C VAL A 263 13.54 21.48 21.18
N SER A 264 13.43 20.72 20.09
CA SER A 264 12.28 20.79 19.17
C SER A 264 11.20 19.75 19.46
N GLU A 265 11.48 18.79 20.36
CA GLU A 265 10.62 17.64 20.69
C GLU A 265 10.20 16.81 19.47
N GLN A 266 10.98 16.90 18.38
CA GLN A 266 10.71 16.18 17.12
C GLN A 266 11.61 14.97 16.97
N LEU A 267 11.10 13.97 16.24
CA LEU A 267 11.88 12.81 15.84
C LEU A 267 12.97 13.24 14.84
N VAL A 268 14.23 13.20 15.26
CA VAL A 268 15.39 13.54 14.45
C VAL A 268 16.27 12.32 14.21
N ARG A 269 16.86 12.26 13.02
CA ARG A 269 17.82 11.21 12.70
C ARG A 269 19.09 11.41 13.53
N LYS A 270 19.53 10.37 14.25
CA LYS A 270 20.84 10.37 14.94
C LYS A 270 21.93 10.61 13.91
N PRO A 271 22.93 11.48 14.18
CA PRO A 271 24.09 11.58 13.32
C PRO A 271 24.75 10.20 13.21
N SER A 272 25.04 9.77 11.98
CA SER A 272 25.84 8.55 11.78
C SER A 272 27.16 8.73 12.54
N PRO A 273 27.63 7.74 13.31
CA PRO A 273 28.98 7.79 13.88
C PRO A 273 29.95 7.99 12.72
N LYS A 274 30.79 9.04 12.80
CA LYS A 274 31.86 9.23 11.83
C LYS A 274 32.69 7.95 11.84
N GLU A 275 32.96 7.39 10.68
CA GLU A 275 33.95 6.32 10.48
C GLU A 275 35.27 6.77 11.13
N GLY A 276 35.63 6.21 12.28
CA GLY A 276 36.86 6.58 12.96
C GLY A 276 37.08 6.03 14.35
N ASP A 277 36.09 5.44 15.00
CA ASP A 277 36.30 4.86 16.32
C ASP A 277 36.36 3.33 16.22
N GLY A 278 37.59 2.81 16.17
CA GLY A 278 37.95 1.40 15.97
C GLY A 278 37.60 0.45 17.11
N ARG A 279 36.38 0.50 17.64
CA ARG A 279 35.84 -0.52 18.53
C ARG A 279 34.85 -1.37 17.75
N LEU A 280 35.31 -2.55 17.37
CA LEU A 280 34.51 -3.65 16.84
C LEU A 280 33.37 -3.99 17.81
N ARG A 281 32.22 -3.34 17.70
CA ARG A 281 30.96 -3.86 18.20
C ARG A 281 30.45 -4.85 17.17
N ALA A 282 30.12 -6.07 17.60
CA ALA A 282 29.45 -7.04 16.75
C ALA A 282 28.12 -6.45 16.27
N GLN A 283 28.14 -5.81 15.11
CA GLN A 283 26.97 -5.23 14.46
C GLN A 283 26.27 -6.32 13.67
N SER A 284 25.03 -6.56 13.95
CA SER A 284 24.17 -7.29 13.03
C SER A 284 23.68 -6.34 11.97
N THR A 285 24.03 -6.65 10.74
CA THR A 285 23.84 -5.81 9.56
C THR A 285 22.60 -6.20 8.75
N ASP A 286 21.45 -6.46 9.39
CA ASP A 286 20.29 -6.91 8.62
C ASP A 286 19.66 -5.77 7.81
N TYR A 287 19.17 -4.73 8.44
CA TYR A 287 18.68 -3.55 7.77
C TYR A 287 18.88 -2.36 8.72
N GLY A 288 19.93 -1.56 8.48
CA GLY A 288 20.41 -0.50 9.37
C GLY A 288 21.38 -0.98 10.48
N PRO A 289 22.09 -0.09 11.20
CA PRO A 289 23.05 -0.42 12.24
C PRO A 289 22.35 -0.92 13.51
N ALA A 290 22.50 -2.18 13.89
CA ALA A 290 21.86 -2.74 15.05
C ALA A 290 22.79 -3.59 15.93
N ILE A 291 22.57 -3.49 17.24
CA ILE A 291 23.25 -4.28 18.28
C ILE A 291 22.50 -5.62 18.43
N TRP A 292 23.27 -6.72 18.49
CA TRP A 292 22.77 -8.10 18.56
C TRP A 292 22.30 -8.50 19.95
N ASN A 293 21.13 -9.20 20.01
CA ASN A 293 20.72 -10.07 21.11
C ASN A 293 19.85 -11.23 20.57
N PRO A 294 20.13 -12.50 20.96
CA PRO A 294 19.44 -13.65 20.38
C PRO A 294 17.99 -13.79 20.87
N ALA A 295 17.10 -14.11 19.96
CA ALA A 295 15.67 -14.29 20.24
C ALA A 295 15.30 -15.73 20.65
N HIS A 296 14.10 -15.92 21.20
CA HIS A 296 13.59 -17.22 21.68
C HIS A 296 13.15 -18.13 20.53
N SER A 297 13.41 -19.43 20.65
CA SER A 297 13.43 -20.41 19.57
C SER A 297 12.10 -21.05 19.20
N SER A 298 10.95 -20.60 19.72
CA SER A 298 9.68 -21.31 19.51
C SER A 298 9.00 -21.07 18.16
N ASN A 299 9.34 -19.96 17.47
CA ASN A 299 8.68 -19.57 16.22
C ASN A 299 9.63 -19.41 15.03
N TYR A 300 10.91 -19.73 15.19
CA TYR A 300 11.92 -19.70 14.13
C TYR A 300 13.15 -20.53 14.54
N ASN A 301 14.04 -20.82 13.59
CA ASN A 301 15.32 -21.45 13.88
C ASN A 301 16.42 -20.39 13.94
N ALA A 302 17.24 -20.39 14.99
CA ALA A 302 18.36 -19.46 15.19
C ALA A 302 19.56 -19.69 14.24
N SER A 303 19.34 -20.38 13.12
CA SER A 303 20.33 -20.63 12.07
C SER A 303 19.62 -20.84 10.74
N ARG A 304 20.37 -20.73 9.63
CA ARG A 304 19.92 -21.14 8.30
C ARG A 304 20.70 -22.36 7.82
N SER A 305 20.00 -23.29 7.19
CA SER A 305 20.60 -24.42 6.49
C SER A 305 20.96 -24.12 5.03
N ALA A 306 20.50 -22.96 4.49
CA ALA A 306 20.78 -22.53 3.13
C ALA A 306 20.99 -21.00 3.07
N ALA A 307 21.78 -20.56 2.08
CA ALA A 307 21.95 -19.14 1.81
C ALA A 307 20.63 -18.50 1.32
N VAL A 308 20.41 -17.23 1.67
CA VAL A 308 19.24 -16.46 1.17
C VAL A 308 19.32 -16.35 -0.35
N SER A 309 18.27 -16.81 -1.02
CA SER A 309 18.19 -16.81 -2.49
C SER A 309 16.80 -16.47 -3.04
N ALA A 310 15.83 -16.17 -2.16
CA ALA A 310 14.52 -15.67 -2.57
C ALA A 310 13.88 -14.83 -1.47
N VAL A 311 12.86 -14.02 -1.87
CA VAL A 311 12.03 -13.22 -0.98
C VAL A 311 10.58 -13.63 -1.19
N THR A 312 9.86 -13.82 -0.08
CA THR A 312 8.44 -14.15 -0.08
C THR A 312 7.65 -12.94 0.42
N LEU A 313 6.69 -12.49 -0.38
CA LEU A 313 5.77 -11.44 0.00
C LEU A 313 4.47 -12.07 0.49
N HIS A 314 4.00 -11.60 1.64
CA HIS A 314 2.78 -12.06 2.31
C HIS A 314 1.79 -10.92 2.50
N THR A 315 0.54 -11.26 2.80
CA THR A 315 -0.45 -10.38 3.43
C THR A 315 -0.93 -11.05 4.70
N ALA A 316 -0.79 -10.35 5.81
CA ALA A 316 -0.92 -10.92 7.17
C ALA A 316 -2.33 -11.40 7.53
N GLN A 317 -3.35 -11.09 6.74
CA GLN A 317 -4.76 -11.33 7.03
C GLN A 317 -5.19 -10.72 8.38
N GLY A 318 -4.64 -9.55 8.69
CA GLY A 318 -4.89 -8.82 9.92
C GLY A 318 -4.20 -7.47 10.00
N SER A 319 -4.36 -6.80 11.15
CA SER A 319 -3.71 -5.52 11.41
C SER A 319 -2.22 -5.69 11.72
N TYR A 320 -1.43 -4.65 11.46
CA TYR A 320 -0.01 -4.57 11.77
C TYR A 320 0.28 -4.90 13.24
N ALA A 321 -0.45 -4.27 14.15
CA ALA A 321 -0.28 -4.48 15.58
C ALA A 321 -0.65 -5.91 16.01
N GLY A 322 -1.72 -6.48 15.44
CA GLY A 322 -2.13 -7.86 15.67
C GLY A 322 -1.09 -8.86 15.21
N THR A 323 -0.50 -8.64 14.02
CA THR A 323 0.56 -9.50 13.47
C THR A 323 1.80 -9.52 14.36
N ILE A 324 2.23 -8.36 14.86
CA ILE A 324 3.35 -8.25 15.80
C ILE A 324 3.07 -9.04 17.08
N SER A 325 1.90 -8.84 17.68
CA SER A 325 1.50 -9.53 18.90
C SER A 325 1.42 -11.04 18.69
N TRP A 326 0.91 -11.48 17.53
CA TRP A 326 0.81 -12.91 17.23
C TRP A 326 2.18 -13.58 17.10
N PHE A 327 3.14 -12.96 16.41
CA PHE A 327 4.49 -13.53 16.27
C PHE A 327 5.26 -13.61 17.61
N LYS A 328 4.86 -12.87 18.62
CA LYS A 328 5.32 -13.01 19.98
C LYS A 328 4.72 -14.22 20.69
N ASN A 329 3.54 -14.66 20.33
CA ASN A 329 2.88 -15.78 21.00
C ASN A 329 3.65 -17.06 20.78
N SER A 330 4.08 -17.71 21.88
CA SER A 330 4.90 -18.92 21.84
C SER A 330 4.19 -20.13 21.20
N THR A 331 2.88 -20.09 21.07
CA THR A 331 2.06 -21.12 20.44
C THR A 331 1.76 -20.84 18.98
N ALA A 332 2.22 -19.73 18.44
CA ALA A 332 1.91 -19.31 17.07
C ALA A 332 2.52 -20.24 16.01
N ASN A 333 3.70 -20.81 16.27
CA ASN A 333 4.43 -21.68 15.34
C ASN A 333 4.64 -21.05 13.93
N VAL A 334 4.64 -19.73 13.86
CA VAL A 334 4.80 -18.96 12.64
C VAL A 334 5.54 -17.67 12.95
N SER A 335 6.30 -17.16 11.98
CA SER A 335 6.95 -15.85 12.03
C SER A 335 7.33 -15.39 10.63
N ALA A 336 7.57 -14.11 10.45
CA ALA A 336 8.25 -13.57 9.28
C ALA A 336 9.45 -12.72 9.70
N HIS A 337 10.31 -12.37 8.75
CA HIS A 337 11.47 -11.53 9.07
C HIS A 337 11.04 -10.08 9.30
N TYR A 338 10.06 -9.62 8.55
CA TYR A 338 9.58 -8.23 8.59
C TYR A 338 8.06 -8.15 8.53
N VAL A 339 7.53 -7.10 9.14
CA VAL A 339 6.11 -6.69 9.04
C VAL A 339 6.06 -5.24 8.61
N ILE A 340 5.20 -4.89 7.65
CA ILE A 340 5.06 -3.53 7.11
C ILE A 340 3.64 -3.02 7.34
N ARG A 341 3.54 -1.82 7.93
CA ARG A 341 2.28 -1.14 8.18
C ARG A 341 1.74 -0.48 6.90
N SER A 342 0.43 -0.60 6.70
CA SER A 342 -0.22 -0.07 5.50
C SER A 342 -0.31 1.46 5.49
N SER A 343 -0.58 2.09 6.63
CA SER A 343 -0.92 3.51 6.71
C SER A 343 0.23 4.45 6.35
N ASP A 344 1.47 4.09 6.68
CA ASP A 344 2.66 4.93 6.53
C ASP A 344 3.92 4.19 6.06
N GLY A 345 3.85 2.86 5.93
CA GLY A 345 4.97 2.04 5.49
C GLY A 345 5.99 1.76 6.60
N GLN A 346 5.65 1.92 7.88
CA GLN A 346 6.56 1.55 8.97
C GLN A 346 6.98 0.07 8.86
N VAL A 347 8.28 -0.19 8.95
CA VAL A 347 8.86 -1.53 8.85
C VAL A 347 9.31 -2.01 10.21
N THR A 348 8.82 -3.17 10.65
CA THR A 348 9.25 -3.84 11.87
C THR A 348 9.98 -5.13 11.56
N GLN A 349 11.20 -5.31 12.04
CA GLN A 349 11.94 -6.57 11.95
C GLN A 349 11.61 -7.47 13.15
N MET A 350 11.16 -8.69 12.87
CA MET A 350 10.77 -9.68 13.87
C MET A 350 11.79 -10.82 14.01
N VAL A 351 12.42 -11.24 12.90
CA VAL A 351 13.42 -12.29 12.84
C VAL A 351 14.64 -11.78 12.08
N ARG A 352 15.84 -12.17 12.49
CA ARG A 352 17.07 -11.79 11.79
C ARG A 352 17.21 -12.50 10.46
N ASN A 353 17.82 -11.84 9.47
CA ASN A 353 18.05 -12.42 8.16
C ASN A 353 18.96 -13.68 8.21
N ALA A 354 19.85 -13.77 9.21
CA ALA A 354 20.69 -14.94 9.45
C ALA A 354 19.93 -16.14 10.03
N HIS A 355 18.67 -15.95 10.44
CA HIS A 355 17.82 -16.98 11.03
C HIS A 355 16.77 -17.43 10.01
N THR A 356 16.10 -18.56 10.29
CA THR A 356 15.04 -19.10 9.46
C THR A 356 13.70 -18.79 10.10
N ALA A 357 12.97 -17.81 9.60
CA ALA A 357 11.57 -17.56 9.95
C ALA A 357 10.67 -18.65 9.37
N TRP A 358 9.54 -18.91 10.01
CA TRP A 358 8.58 -19.93 9.59
C TRP A 358 7.38 -19.28 8.93
N HIS A 359 7.44 -19.13 7.59
CA HIS A 359 6.44 -18.39 6.82
C HIS A 359 6.03 -19.04 5.48
N VAL A 360 6.81 -20.00 4.96
CA VAL A 360 6.59 -20.59 3.62
C VAL A 360 6.99 -22.07 3.58
N ARG A 361 6.79 -22.77 4.69
CA ARG A 361 7.02 -24.23 4.84
C ARG A 361 8.47 -24.65 4.45
N ASN A 362 8.59 -25.60 3.50
CA ASN A 362 9.87 -26.18 3.08
C ASN A 362 10.84 -25.15 2.48
N GLN A 363 10.36 -23.97 2.08
CA GLN A 363 11.15 -22.90 1.49
C GLN A 363 11.70 -21.91 2.53
N ASN A 364 11.37 -22.06 3.81
CA ASN A 364 11.83 -21.19 4.90
C ASN A 364 13.35 -21.02 4.92
N SER A 365 14.09 -22.10 4.67
CA SER A 365 15.56 -22.13 4.83
C SER A 365 16.32 -21.16 3.94
N TYR A 366 15.77 -20.80 2.75
CA TYR A 366 16.44 -19.94 1.77
C TYR A 366 15.68 -18.66 1.43
N THR A 367 14.55 -18.39 2.12
CA THR A 367 13.72 -17.20 1.87
C THR A 367 13.81 -16.17 2.99
N LEU A 368 13.56 -14.90 2.65
CA LEU A 368 13.22 -13.85 3.59
C LEU A 368 11.72 -13.54 3.42
N GLY A 369 10.95 -13.61 4.50
CA GLY A 369 9.51 -13.35 4.50
C GLY A 369 9.20 -11.93 4.94
N ILE A 370 8.27 -11.28 4.24
CA ILE A 370 7.75 -9.94 4.55
C ILE A 370 6.23 -10.01 4.62
N GLU A 371 5.67 -9.75 5.79
CA GLU A 371 4.24 -9.60 5.98
C GLU A 371 3.80 -8.14 5.72
N HIS A 372 2.74 -7.99 4.96
CA HIS A 372 2.10 -6.70 4.72
C HIS A 372 0.76 -6.67 5.44
N GLU A 373 0.54 -5.61 6.21
CA GLU A 373 -0.73 -5.41 6.91
C GLU A 373 -1.91 -5.45 5.95
N GLY A 374 -2.98 -6.16 6.31
CA GLY A 374 -4.24 -6.13 5.59
C GLY A 374 -4.85 -7.47 5.26
N TYR A 375 -5.87 -7.45 4.41
CA TYR A 375 -6.62 -8.61 3.92
C TYR A 375 -6.54 -8.68 2.39
N VAL A 376 -6.27 -9.86 1.85
CA VAL A 376 -6.06 -10.09 0.40
C VAL A 376 -7.23 -9.67 -0.47
N ASN A 377 -8.45 -9.66 0.05
CA ASN A 377 -9.69 -9.35 -0.68
C ASN A 377 -10.10 -7.87 -0.63
N ASN A 378 -9.30 -7.00 0.00
CA ASN A 378 -9.59 -5.56 0.09
C ASN A 378 -8.40 -4.71 -0.38
N SER A 379 -8.56 -4.05 -1.53
CA SER A 379 -7.51 -3.25 -2.16
C SER A 379 -7.08 -2.00 -1.37
N SER A 380 -7.87 -1.54 -0.40
CA SER A 380 -7.55 -0.35 0.41
C SER A 380 -6.32 -0.52 1.29
N TRP A 381 -5.90 -1.75 1.54
CA TRP A 381 -4.71 -2.04 2.34
C TRP A 381 -3.40 -1.78 1.60
N TYR A 382 -3.41 -1.87 0.26
CA TYR A 382 -2.20 -1.81 -0.57
C TYR A 382 -1.86 -0.37 -0.94
N THR A 383 -1.41 0.41 0.04
CA THR A 383 -1.10 1.83 -0.10
C THR A 383 0.26 2.07 -0.77
N SER A 384 0.45 3.26 -1.34
CA SER A 384 1.74 3.67 -1.89
C SER A 384 2.86 3.69 -0.83
N ALA A 385 2.53 4.05 0.42
CA ALA A 385 3.48 4.05 1.53
C ALA A 385 4.01 2.63 1.81
N MET A 386 3.11 1.65 1.89
CA MET A 386 3.47 0.24 2.08
C MET A 386 4.29 -0.31 0.91
N TYR A 387 3.90 -0.06 -0.34
CA TYR A 387 4.67 -0.49 -1.51
C TYR A 387 6.07 0.10 -1.54
N ASN A 388 6.21 1.40 -1.25
CA ASN A 388 7.50 2.08 -1.26
C ASN A 388 8.43 1.54 -0.17
N ALA A 389 7.92 1.31 1.04
CA ALA A 389 8.68 0.76 2.15
C ALA A 389 9.13 -0.69 1.86
N SER A 390 8.21 -1.53 1.36
CA SER A 390 8.49 -2.90 0.94
C SER A 390 9.55 -2.96 -0.17
N ALA A 391 9.40 -2.13 -1.19
CA ALA A 391 10.36 -2.08 -2.29
C ALA A 391 11.75 -1.57 -1.83
N ALA A 392 11.81 -0.61 -0.92
CA ALA A 392 13.07 -0.13 -0.35
C ALA A 392 13.79 -1.24 0.43
N LEU A 393 13.06 -1.99 1.25
CA LEU A 393 13.58 -3.16 1.99
C LEU A 393 14.08 -4.25 1.03
N VAL A 394 13.31 -4.60 0.01
CA VAL A 394 13.70 -5.66 -0.94
C VAL A 394 14.87 -5.21 -1.82
N ARG A 395 14.99 -3.93 -2.18
CA ARG A 395 16.19 -3.41 -2.86
C ARG A 395 17.46 -3.57 -2.02
N ASP A 396 17.36 -3.37 -0.69
CA ASP A 396 18.48 -3.67 0.21
C ASP A 396 18.86 -5.16 0.16
N PHE A 397 17.86 -6.06 0.13
CA PHE A 397 18.16 -7.50 -0.05
C PHE A 397 18.81 -7.79 -1.39
N CYS A 398 18.36 -7.18 -2.49
CA CYS A 398 19.01 -7.31 -3.80
C CYS A 398 20.48 -6.86 -3.79
N ALA A 399 20.80 -5.84 -3.00
CA ALA A 399 22.17 -5.34 -2.86
C ALA A 399 23.06 -6.27 -2.00
N ARG A 400 22.46 -6.96 -1.01
CA ARG A 400 23.20 -7.80 -0.05
C ARG A 400 23.34 -9.26 -0.48
N TYR A 401 22.35 -9.80 -1.16
CA TYR A 401 22.28 -11.23 -1.49
C TYR A 401 22.40 -11.41 -3.00
N SER A 402 23.57 -11.79 -3.49
CA SER A 402 23.84 -11.94 -4.93
C SER A 402 22.92 -12.91 -5.67
N ALA A 403 22.31 -13.86 -4.96
CA ALA A 403 21.31 -14.78 -5.51
C ALA A 403 19.90 -14.16 -5.62
N VAL A 404 19.67 -12.97 -5.04
CA VAL A 404 18.39 -12.25 -5.11
C VAL A 404 18.61 -11.00 -5.97
N THR A 405 18.17 -11.04 -7.22
CA THR A 405 18.24 -9.86 -8.09
C THR A 405 16.87 -9.21 -8.22
N CYS A 406 16.80 -7.89 -8.14
CA CYS A 406 15.53 -7.18 -8.24
C CYS A 406 14.85 -7.39 -9.61
N SER A 407 15.62 -7.60 -10.68
CA SER A 407 15.11 -7.93 -12.01
C SER A 407 14.46 -9.33 -12.09
N SER A 408 14.69 -10.20 -11.11
CA SER A 408 14.05 -11.51 -11.01
C SER A 408 12.72 -11.49 -10.24
N ALA A 409 12.18 -10.32 -9.94
CA ALA A 409 10.87 -10.19 -9.32
C ALA A 409 9.74 -10.58 -10.28
N TYR A 410 8.69 -11.16 -9.73
CA TYR A 410 7.46 -11.41 -10.50
C TYR A 410 6.83 -10.07 -10.93
N ARG A 411 6.34 -10.03 -12.17
CA ARG A 411 5.69 -8.87 -12.79
C ARG A 411 4.44 -9.21 -13.61
N GLY A 412 3.99 -10.47 -13.48
CA GLY A 412 2.78 -10.92 -14.15
C GLY A 412 1.50 -10.50 -13.45
N ALA A 413 0.36 -11.00 -13.96
CA ALA A 413 -0.95 -10.71 -13.41
C ALA A 413 -1.11 -11.23 -11.97
N PRO A 414 -1.76 -10.48 -11.05
CA PRO A 414 -2.08 -10.99 -9.73
C PRO A 414 -3.12 -12.12 -9.81
N SER A 415 -3.16 -12.98 -8.81
CA SER A 415 -4.04 -14.17 -8.79
C SER A 415 -4.70 -14.33 -7.41
N SER A 416 -5.92 -14.89 -7.40
CA SER A 416 -6.61 -15.31 -6.17
C SER A 416 -6.40 -16.79 -5.82
N GLY A 417 -5.57 -17.50 -6.58
CA GLY A 417 -5.29 -18.91 -6.40
C GLY A 417 -3.79 -19.21 -6.38
N ILE A 418 -3.45 -20.48 -6.19
CA ILE A 418 -2.08 -20.94 -6.27
C ILE A 418 -1.61 -20.86 -7.74
N ASN A 419 -0.47 -20.21 -7.94
CA ASN A 419 0.17 -20.05 -9.25
C ASN A 419 1.68 -20.26 -9.12
N VAL A 420 2.11 -21.52 -9.19
CA VAL A 420 3.51 -21.89 -8.97
C VAL A 420 4.41 -21.32 -10.05
N LEU A 421 5.38 -20.51 -9.66
CA LEU A 421 6.35 -19.86 -10.54
C LEU A 421 7.69 -20.60 -10.57
N PRO A 422 8.46 -20.50 -11.67
CA PRO A 422 9.82 -21.05 -11.74
C PRO A 422 10.73 -20.53 -10.63
N THR A 423 11.75 -21.32 -10.29
CA THR A 423 12.73 -20.96 -9.27
C THR A 423 13.65 -19.78 -9.66
N SER A 424 13.67 -19.42 -10.94
CA SER A 424 14.34 -18.21 -11.44
C SER A 424 13.65 -16.91 -11.00
N VAL A 425 12.34 -16.94 -10.71
CA VAL A 425 11.63 -15.82 -10.08
C VAL A 425 11.93 -15.82 -8.58
N LYS A 426 12.76 -14.88 -8.14
CA LYS A 426 13.31 -14.84 -6.78
C LYS A 426 12.49 -14.00 -5.80
N ILE A 427 11.75 -13.01 -6.28
CA ILE A 427 10.89 -12.15 -5.46
C ILE A 427 9.46 -12.39 -5.90
N LYS A 428 8.67 -13.04 -5.05
CA LYS A 428 7.34 -13.53 -5.39
C LYS A 428 6.47 -13.75 -4.15
N GLY A 429 5.17 -13.94 -4.33
CA GLY A 429 4.22 -14.16 -3.24
C GLY A 429 4.25 -15.58 -2.69
N HIS A 430 3.66 -15.80 -1.54
CA HIS A 430 3.49 -17.11 -0.92
C HIS A 430 2.82 -18.11 -1.88
N GLN A 431 1.75 -17.70 -2.56
CA GLN A 431 1.01 -18.48 -3.56
C GLN A 431 1.85 -18.99 -4.74
N HIS A 432 3.06 -18.47 -4.90
CA HIS A 432 3.94 -18.76 -6.05
C HIS A 432 4.99 -19.84 -5.76
N PHE A 433 5.03 -20.38 -4.56
CA PHE A 433 5.92 -21.50 -4.22
C PHE A 433 5.18 -22.85 -4.38
N SER A 434 5.93 -23.89 -4.66
CA SER A 434 5.36 -25.24 -4.75
C SER A 434 4.97 -25.78 -3.37
N GLY A 435 3.89 -26.57 -3.34
CA GLY A 435 3.41 -27.20 -2.11
C GLY A 435 2.75 -26.26 -1.12
N GLN A 436 2.33 -25.05 -1.56
CA GLN A 436 1.59 -24.09 -0.75
C GLN A 436 0.09 -24.24 -0.92
N THR A 437 -0.64 -23.78 0.11
CA THR A 437 -2.08 -23.70 0.14
C THR A 437 -2.58 -22.27 0.32
N HIS A 438 -1.70 -21.37 0.73
CA HIS A 438 -1.96 -19.95 0.92
C HIS A 438 -1.95 -19.18 -0.39
N THR A 439 -2.87 -18.23 -0.55
CA THR A 439 -3.08 -17.48 -1.80
C THR A 439 -2.58 -16.03 -1.73
N ASP A 440 -1.93 -15.65 -0.64
CA ASP A 440 -1.36 -14.32 -0.43
C ASP A 440 -0.10 -14.08 -1.29
N PRO A 441 0.21 -12.84 -1.61
CA PRO A 441 -0.45 -11.59 -1.25
C PRO A 441 -1.76 -11.33 -2.04
N GLY A 442 -2.19 -12.25 -2.87
CA GLY A 442 -3.51 -12.30 -3.46
C GLY A 442 -3.70 -11.38 -4.68
N ILE A 443 -4.98 -11.25 -5.01
CA ILE A 443 -5.47 -10.64 -6.25
C ILE A 443 -5.29 -9.11 -6.29
N ASN A 444 -5.16 -8.46 -5.14
CA ASN A 444 -5.04 -7.01 -5.05
C ASN A 444 -3.58 -6.51 -5.06
N TRP A 445 -2.59 -7.42 -5.05
CA TRP A 445 -1.19 -7.03 -5.13
C TRP A 445 -0.80 -6.62 -6.55
N ASN A 446 -0.37 -5.38 -6.74
CA ASN A 446 0.04 -4.86 -8.05
C ASN A 446 1.51 -5.20 -8.34
N TRP A 447 1.74 -6.37 -8.95
CA TRP A 447 3.07 -6.87 -9.28
C TRP A 447 3.82 -5.99 -10.27
N ALA A 448 3.15 -5.43 -11.27
CA ALA A 448 3.79 -4.57 -12.26
C ALA A 448 4.31 -3.27 -11.64
N SER A 449 3.50 -2.60 -10.82
CA SER A 449 3.93 -1.41 -10.07
C SER A 449 5.04 -1.75 -9.09
N TYR A 450 4.94 -2.88 -8.39
CA TYR A 450 5.97 -3.32 -7.44
C TYR A 450 7.31 -3.60 -8.14
N TYR A 451 7.28 -4.28 -9.31
CA TYR A 451 8.47 -4.50 -10.13
C TYR A 451 9.16 -3.19 -10.51
N THR A 452 8.39 -2.17 -10.92
CA THR A 452 8.93 -0.84 -11.23
C THR A 452 9.59 -0.18 -10.02
N LEU A 453 9.02 -0.32 -8.83
CA LEU A 453 9.62 0.19 -7.60
C LEU A 453 10.91 -0.54 -7.22
N LEU A 454 11.00 -1.84 -7.49
CA LEU A 454 12.21 -2.63 -7.26
C LEU A 454 13.33 -2.29 -8.23
N ASN A 455 12.99 -1.94 -9.45
CA ASN A 455 13.91 -1.71 -10.55
C ASN A 455 13.80 -0.27 -11.08
N PRO A 456 14.07 0.76 -10.26
CA PRO A 456 14.07 2.14 -10.71
C PRO A 456 15.17 2.33 -11.76
N GLY A 457 14.80 2.43 -13.03
CA GLY A 457 15.74 2.54 -14.16
C GLY A 457 15.82 1.31 -15.07
N SER A 458 15.18 0.18 -14.76
CA SER A 458 15.07 -0.98 -15.66
C SER A 458 13.79 -0.94 -16.53
N GLY A 459 12.86 -0.07 -16.24
CA GLY A 459 11.82 0.37 -17.17
C GLY A 459 12.41 1.47 -18.05
N GLY A 460 12.21 1.41 -19.35
CA GLY A 460 12.78 2.21 -20.40
C GLY A 460 13.11 3.67 -20.08
N SER A 461 13.85 4.32 -20.95
CA SER A 461 14.34 5.69 -20.77
C SER A 461 13.24 6.64 -20.29
N THR A 462 13.45 7.29 -19.14
CA THR A 462 12.55 8.36 -18.71
C THR A 462 12.79 9.55 -19.62
N THR A 463 11.79 9.93 -20.40
CA THR A 463 11.79 11.17 -21.14
C THR A 463 11.08 12.24 -20.31
N TRP A 464 11.83 13.22 -19.84
CA TRP A 464 11.29 14.37 -19.13
C TRP A 464 10.57 15.27 -20.12
N LEU A 465 9.29 15.53 -19.90
CA LEU A 465 8.56 16.55 -20.64
C LEU A 465 8.75 17.91 -20.00
N ASP A 466 8.62 17.99 -18.68
CA ASP A 466 8.85 19.21 -17.90
C ASP A 466 9.32 18.91 -16.49
N ARG A 467 10.24 19.73 -15.99
CA ARG A 467 10.73 19.72 -14.61
C ARG A 467 10.60 21.08 -13.92
N PHE A 468 10.18 22.10 -14.65
CA PHE A 468 9.89 23.47 -14.17
C PHE A 468 11.09 24.21 -13.53
N GLU A 469 12.31 23.76 -13.75
CA GLU A 469 13.51 24.29 -13.10
C GLU A 469 13.86 25.72 -13.57
N SER A 470 13.54 26.09 -14.79
CA SER A 470 13.86 27.39 -15.39
C SER A 470 12.66 28.25 -15.76
N ASN A 471 11.51 27.63 -16.09
CA ASN A 471 10.30 28.32 -16.55
C ASN A 471 9.05 27.47 -16.24
N VAL A 472 7.89 27.86 -16.75
CA VAL A 472 6.61 27.13 -16.61
C VAL A 472 6.51 25.89 -17.50
N GLY A 473 7.58 25.50 -18.18
CA GLY A 473 7.61 24.36 -19.07
C GLY A 473 6.75 24.57 -20.32
N HIS A 474 6.15 23.46 -20.79
CA HIS A 474 5.28 23.46 -21.97
C HIS A 474 3.83 23.82 -21.66
N PHE A 475 3.44 24.05 -20.40
CA PHE A 475 2.06 24.29 -20.05
C PHE A 475 1.65 25.77 -20.19
N ASN A 476 0.37 25.99 -20.49
CA ASN A 476 -0.18 27.34 -20.62
C ASN A 476 -0.19 28.06 -19.27
N THR A 477 0.19 29.33 -19.27
CA THR A 477 0.18 30.18 -18.06
C THR A 477 -1.23 30.60 -17.61
N SER A 478 -2.23 30.44 -18.48
CA SER A 478 -3.65 30.70 -18.17
C SER A 478 -4.46 29.38 -18.11
N PRO A 479 -4.80 28.87 -16.94
CA PRO A 479 -5.62 27.66 -16.80
C PRO A 479 -7.02 27.79 -17.39
N ALA A 480 -7.56 29.01 -17.48
CA ALA A 480 -8.87 29.29 -18.05
C ALA A 480 -8.88 29.46 -19.60
N TYR A 481 -7.71 29.31 -20.25
CA TYR A 481 -7.56 29.54 -21.69
C TYR A 481 -8.37 28.58 -22.57
N SER A 482 -8.41 27.30 -22.20
CA SER A 482 -9.10 26.29 -23.00
C SER A 482 -10.62 26.47 -22.95
N GLY A 483 -11.28 26.42 -24.10
CA GLY A 483 -12.75 26.43 -24.19
C GLY A 483 -13.44 25.25 -23.53
N SER A 484 -12.69 24.19 -23.18
CA SER A 484 -13.20 23.02 -22.42
C SER A 484 -13.04 23.20 -20.91
N THR A 485 -12.42 24.29 -20.44
CA THR A 485 -12.31 24.62 -19.02
C THR A 485 -13.64 25.20 -18.51
N ALA A 486 -14.08 24.75 -17.33
CA ALA A 486 -15.29 25.21 -16.67
C ALA A 486 -15.05 25.45 -15.17
N GLY A 487 -15.89 26.28 -14.56
CA GLY A 487 -15.99 26.49 -13.11
C GLY A 487 -14.97 27.44 -12.51
N ILE A 488 -13.89 27.77 -13.19
CA ILE A 488 -12.85 28.68 -12.69
C ILE A 488 -12.89 30.06 -13.33
N SER A 489 -12.35 31.05 -12.63
CA SER A 489 -12.19 32.42 -13.08
C SER A 489 -11.03 32.55 -14.06
N THR A 490 -11.12 33.51 -15.00
CA THR A 490 -10.03 33.92 -15.89
C THR A 490 -8.82 34.52 -15.15
N ALA A 491 -8.97 34.85 -13.88
CA ALA A 491 -7.89 35.29 -12.99
C ALA A 491 -7.05 34.12 -12.42
N SER A 492 -7.37 32.87 -12.78
CA SER A 492 -6.54 31.71 -12.46
C SER A 492 -5.22 31.75 -13.24
N THR A 493 -4.11 31.34 -12.59
CA THR A 493 -2.75 31.47 -13.18
C THR A 493 -1.96 30.18 -13.02
N ALA A 494 -1.02 29.94 -13.95
CA ALA A 494 0.01 28.94 -13.83
C ALA A 494 1.37 29.62 -13.87
N THR A 495 2.17 29.49 -12.81
CA THR A 495 3.45 30.17 -12.62
C THR A 495 4.49 29.22 -12.04
N ARG A 496 5.75 29.54 -12.22
CA ARG A 496 6.86 28.80 -11.60
C ARG A 496 6.95 29.14 -10.12
N ASN A 497 7.07 28.13 -9.25
CA ASN A 497 7.19 28.27 -7.80
C ASN A 497 8.40 27.48 -7.29
N CYS A 498 9.28 28.13 -6.52
CA CYS A 498 10.48 27.50 -5.97
C CYS A 498 10.41 27.27 -4.45
N SER A 499 9.28 27.58 -3.82
CA SER A 499 9.05 27.32 -2.41
C SER A 499 8.45 25.94 -2.18
N THR A 500 7.45 25.56 -2.99
CA THR A 500 6.77 24.24 -2.90
C THR A 500 7.16 23.40 -4.12
N ARG A 501 7.96 22.38 -3.92
CA ARG A 501 8.50 21.51 -4.97
C ARG A 501 8.65 20.08 -4.49
N ARG A 502 8.61 19.11 -5.39
CA ARG A 502 8.86 17.70 -5.07
C ARG A 502 10.32 17.34 -5.24
N ASN A 503 10.89 17.71 -6.39
CA ASN A 503 12.28 17.44 -6.74
C ASN A 503 12.93 18.73 -7.28
N GLY A 504 14.25 18.73 -7.45
CA GLY A 504 14.97 19.89 -7.98
C GLY A 504 14.79 21.18 -7.18
N SER A 505 14.64 22.29 -7.88
CA SER A 505 14.58 23.63 -7.28
C SER A 505 13.19 24.27 -7.35
N CYS A 506 12.36 23.91 -8.32
CA CYS A 506 11.06 24.55 -8.56
C CYS A 506 10.01 23.57 -9.09
N SER A 507 8.74 23.96 -9.03
CA SER A 507 7.59 23.26 -9.60
C SER A 507 6.69 24.25 -10.36
N LEU A 508 5.67 23.76 -11.05
CA LEU A 508 4.59 24.56 -11.61
C LEU A 508 3.50 24.75 -10.54
N GLN A 509 3.22 25.98 -10.12
CA GLN A 509 2.07 26.35 -9.30
C GLN A 509 0.91 26.75 -10.20
N VAL A 510 -0.22 26.07 -10.05
CA VAL A 510 -1.49 26.42 -10.68
C VAL A 510 -2.43 26.94 -9.59
N LEU A 511 -2.65 28.26 -9.59
CA LEU A 511 -3.62 28.91 -8.72
C LEU A 511 -4.99 28.88 -9.41
N LEU A 512 -5.90 28.08 -8.89
CA LEU A 512 -7.27 27.98 -9.36
C LEU A 512 -8.15 28.91 -8.51
N LYS A 513 -8.84 29.84 -9.17
CA LYS A 513 -9.80 30.78 -8.55
C LYS A 513 -11.21 30.44 -8.97
N ASP A 514 -12.12 30.48 -8.02
CA ASP A 514 -13.54 30.28 -8.29
C ASP A 514 -14.08 31.32 -9.28
N ASN A 515 -15.04 30.89 -10.10
CA ASN A 515 -15.87 31.79 -10.89
C ASN A 515 -17.24 31.97 -10.20
N PRO A 516 -17.47 33.07 -9.48
CA PRO A 516 -18.69 33.26 -8.70
C PRO A 516 -19.96 33.41 -9.56
N ASN A 517 -19.80 33.52 -10.89
CA ASN A 517 -20.93 33.62 -11.82
C ASN A 517 -21.49 32.28 -12.28
N THR A 518 -20.95 31.16 -11.77
CA THR A 518 -21.41 29.82 -12.11
C THR A 518 -21.33 28.89 -10.92
N SER A 519 -22.22 27.91 -10.84
CA SER A 519 -22.17 26.80 -9.88
C SER A 519 -21.57 25.53 -10.49
N ALA A 520 -20.95 25.64 -11.66
CA ALA A 520 -20.32 24.50 -12.32
C ALA A 520 -19.15 23.95 -11.49
N ALA A 521 -19.04 22.63 -11.40
CA ALA A 521 -17.83 21.99 -10.90
C ALA A 521 -16.62 22.38 -11.75
N TRP A 522 -15.46 22.41 -11.13
CA TRP A 522 -14.23 22.71 -11.84
C TRP A 522 -13.80 21.56 -12.72
N ALA A 523 -13.60 21.83 -13.99
CA ALA A 523 -12.98 20.94 -14.96
C ALA A 523 -11.97 21.79 -15.76
N VAL A 524 -10.70 21.72 -15.38
CA VAL A 524 -9.66 22.60 -15.92
C VAL A 524 -8.79 21.82 -16.87
N ARG A 525 -8.78 22.17 -18.16
CA ARG A 525 -7.89 21.63 -19.17
C ARG A 525 -6.66 22.55 -19.29
N LEU A 526 -5.63 22.26 -18.50
CA LEU A 526 -4.35 22.99 -18.58
C LEU A 526 -3.57 22.47 -19.79
N LEU A 527 -3.70 23.17 -20.90
CA LEU A 527 -3.12 22.77 -22.19
C LEU A 527 -1.59 22.74 -22.16
N SER A 528 -1.01 21.76 -22.83
CA SER A 528 0.42 21.71 -23.15
C SER A 528 0.79 22.61 -24.34
N GLY A 529 2.05 22.60 -24.76
CA GLY A 529 2.53 23.33 -25.94
C GLY A 529 2.35 24.85 -25.88
N GLY A 530 2.29 25.44 -24.67
CA GLY A 530 1.97 26.86 -24.48
C GLY A 530 0.53 27.23 -24.87
N GLY A 531 -0.39 26.25 -24.88
CA GLY A 531 -1.77 26.37 -25.35
C GLY A 531 -2.00 25.80 -26.77
N ASN A 532 -0.96 25.23 -27.36
CA ASN A 532 -1.03 24.50 -28.64
C ASN A 532 -0.37 23.11 -28.49
N PRO A 533 -1.13 22.08 -28.08
CA PRO A 533 -0.58 20.72 -27.86
C PRO A 533 0.16 20.14 -29.05
N GLY A 534 -0.21 20.53 -30.27
CA GLY A 534 0.49 20.13 -31.49
C GLY A 534 1.96 20.53 -31.54
N SER A 535 2.40 21.51 -30.75
CA SER A 535 3.81 21.97 -30.70
C SER A 535 4.70 21.17 -29.76
N ILE A 536 4.15 20.31 -28.89
CA ILE A 536 4.94 19.48 -27.96
C ILE A 536 5.59 18.30 -28.69
N ALA A 537 6.75 17.84 -28.19
CA ALA A 537 7.40 16.67 -28.75
C ALA A 537 6.54 15.41 -28.60
N ALA A 538 6.55 14.57 -29.65
CA ALA A 538 5.88 13.29 -29.63
C ALA A 538 6.61 12.29 -28.71
N VAL A 539 5.87 11.40 -28.07
CA VAL A 539 6.37 10.37 -27.19
C VAL A 539 5.96 8.99 -27.69
N SER A 540 6.83 7.99 -27.51
CA SER A 540 6.52 6.61 -27.90
C SER A 540 5.47 5.99 -26.97
N ARG A 541 4.49 5.30 -27.56
CA ARG A 541 3.51 4.53 -26.81
C ARG A 541 4.07 3.22 -26.23
N ALA A 542 5.07 2.62 -26.89
CA ALA A 542 5.54 1.28 -26.62
C ALA A 542 5.93 1.09 -25.14
N ASN A 543 5.20 0.24 -24.42
CA ASN A 543 5.37 -0.09 -23.00
C ASN A 543 5.42 1.14 -22.07
N GLY A 544 4.92 2.28 -22.55
CA GLY A 544 5.06 3.56 -21.88
C GLY A 544 3.95 3.88 -20.90
N SER A 545 4.29 4.70 -19.93
CA SER A 545 3.34 5.40 -19.07
C SER A 545 3.68 6.88 -19.04
N VAL A 546 2.65 7.73 -18.96
CA VAL A 546 2.79 9.17 -18.73
C VAL A 546 2.38 9.48 -17.29
N GLY A 547 3.12 10.35 -16.61
CA GLY A 547 2.82 10.68 -15.21
C GLY A 547 3.58 11.92 -14.73
N PHE A 548 3.22 12.35 -13.52
CA PHE A 548 3.80 13.52 -12.86
C PHE A 548 3.56 13.48 -11.34
N TRP A 549 4.34 14.26 -10.60
CA TRP A 549 4.06 14.55 -9.21
C TRP A 549 3.05 15.70 -9.10
N VAL A 550 2.11 15.57 -8.21
CA VAL A 550 1.10 16.61 -7.95
C VAL A 550 0.84 16.77 -6.46
N TYR A 551 0.69 18.01 -6.01
CA TYR A 551 0.32 18.38 -4.65
C TYR A 551 -0.93 19.27 -4.72
N ALA A 552 -1.98 18.90 -4.00
CA ALA A 552 -3.21 19.68 -3.89
C ALA A 552 -3.23 20.43 -2.56
N GLY A 553 -3.31 21.75 -2.59
CA GLY A 553 -3.43 22.60 -1.39
C GLY A 553 -4.83 22.62 -0.75
N GLY A 554 -5.73 21.74 -1.19
CA GLY A 554 -7.10 21.58 -0.69
C GLY A 554 -7.59 20.15 -0.89
N SER A 555 -8.62 19.75 -0.13
CA SER A 555 -9.28 18.44 -0.27
C SER A 555 -10.21 18.41 -1.48
N GLY A 556 -10.61 17.21 -1.92
CA GLY A 556 -11.60 17.04 -2.99
C GLY A 556 -11.07 17.20 -4.41
N MET A 557 -9.75 17.45 -4.59
CA MET A 557 -9.13 17.52 -5.90
C MET A 557 -8.96 16.13 -6.51
N SER A 558 -9.13 16.04 -7.82
CA SER A 558 -8.67 14.91 -8.63
C SER A 558 -8.01 15.40 -9.91
N VAL A 559 -7.21 14.52 -10.53
CA VAL A 559 -6.38 14.87 -11.66
C VAL A 559 -6.46 13.81 -12.75
N GLY A 560 -6.33 14.22 -13.99
CA GLY A 560 -6.22 13.37 -15.18
C GLY A 560 -5.21 13.92 -16.17
N ILE A 561 -5.03 13.22 -17.29
CA ILE A 561 -4.20 13.65 -18.40
C ILE A 561 -4.93 13.43 -19.72
N GLY A 562 -4.72 14.31 -20.69
CA GLY A 562 -5.18 14.18 -22.05
C GLY A 562 -4.02 13.78 -22.97
N ILE A 563 -4.30 12.90 -23.92
CA ILE A 563 -3.34 12.42 -24.93
C ILE A 563 -3.94 12.63 -26.31
N ASP A 564 -3.21 13.31 -27.19
CA ASP A 564 -3.53 13.37 -28.61
C ASP A 564 -2.99 12.11 -29.30
N ASP A 565 -3.91 11.32 -29.84
CA ASP A 565 -3.69 10.13 -30.66
C ASP A 565 -3.97 10.41 -32.15
N SER A 566 -3.85 9.42 -32.98
CA SER A 566 -4.05 9.51 -34.43
C SER A 566 -5.51 9.77 -34.86
N ASP A 567 -6.49 9.40 -34.03
CA ASP A 567 -7.92 9.56 -34.30
C ASP A 567 -8.58 10.67 -33.48
N GLY A 568 -7.86 11.27 -32.52
CA GLY A 568 -8.39 12.35 -31.70
C GLY A 568 -7.64 12.51 -30.37
N THR A 569 -8.36 12.99 -29.37
CA THR A 569 -7.84 13.17 -28.01
C THR A 569 -8.54 12.21 -27.05
N GLU A 570 -7.78 11.42 -26.32
CA GLU A 570 -8.25 10.62 -25.19
C GLU A 570 -8.00 11.33 -23.88
N ARG A 571 -8.91 11.11 -22.93
CA ARG A 571 -8.80 11.62 -21.58
C ARG A 571 -8.71 10.47 -20.59
N SER A 572 -7.73 10.50 -19.71
CA SER A 572 -7.56 9.44 -18.72
C SER A 572 -8.72 9.39 -17.71
N VAL A 573 -8.89 8.22 -17.07
CA VAL A 573 -9.64 8.16 -15.80
C VAL A 573 -8.96 9.05 -14.77
N SER A 574 -9.75 9.74 -13.93
CA SER A 574 -9.21 10.64 -12.91
C SER A 574 -8.63 9.87 -11.71
N ARG A 575 -7.66 10.48 -11.03
CA ARG A 575 -7.07 10.02 -9.77
C ARG A 575 -7.39 11.04 -8.68
N ALA A 576 -8.00 10.59 -7.59
CA ALA A 576 -8.22 11.43 -6.42
C ALA A 576 -6.88 11.76 -5.75
N LEU A 577 -6.75 12.97 -5.23
CA LEU A 577 -5.55 13.46 -4.56
C LEU A 577 -5.78 13.60 -3.07
N ALA A 578 -4.79 13.19 -2.29
CA ALA A 578 -4.73 13.54 -0.88
C ALA A 578 -4.37 15.02 -0.72
N ALA A 579 -5.09 15.74 0.13
CA ALA A 579 -4.78 17.14 0.42
C ALA A 579 -3.40 17.28 1.09
N ASN A 580 -2.72 18.37 0.79
CA ASN A 580 -1.46 18.77 1.41
C ASN A 580 -0.34 17.72 1.35
N SER A 581 -0.34 16.88 0.32
CA SER A 581 0.71 15.88 0.10
C SER A 581 1.08 15.72 -1.36
N TRP A 582 2.37 15.39 -1.63
CA TRP A 582 2.83 15.06 -2.97
C TRP A 582 2.43 13.63 -3.33
N THR A 583 1.67 13.47 -4.40
CA THR A 583 1.24 12.18 -4.96
C THR A 583 1.82 12.01 -6.36
N TYR A 584 2.45 10.87 -6.65
CA TYR A 584 2.78 10.52 -8.02
C TYR A 584 1.57 9.86 -8.68
N VAL A 585 1.16 10.38 -9.82
CA VAL A 585 0.08 9.84 -10.64
C VAL A 585 0.59 9.42 -12.00
N SER A 586 0.11 8.30 -12.53
CA SER A 586 0.50 7.85 -13.86
C SER A 586 -0.60 7.02 -14.52
N TRP A 587 -0.53 6.97 -15.85
CA TRP A 587 -1.43 6.18 -16.70
C TRP A 587 -0.62 5.45 -17.74
N SER A 588 -0.92 4.15 -17.93
CA SER A 588 -0.31 3.35 -18.99
C SER A 588 -0.89 3.75 -20.35
N LEU A 589 -0.04 4.03 -21.32
CA LEU A 589 -0.46 4.33 -22.68
C LEU A 589 -1.01 3.10 -23.42
N THR A 590 -0.83 1.90 -22.88
CA THR A 590 -1.26 0.63 -23.49
C THR A 590 -2.47 0.02 -22.80
N ASP A 591 -2.89 0.52 -21.66
CA ASP A 591 -4.07 0.03 -20.91
C ASP A 591 -5.32 0.84 -21.28
N ALA A 592 -6.13 0.29 -22.17
CA ALA A 592 -7.36 0.95 -22.63
C ALA A 592 -8.38 1.24 -21.50
N ASN A 593 -8.33 0.53 -20.36
CA ASN A 593 -9.23 0.81 -19.23
C ASN A 593 -8.91 2.13 -18.51
N GLN A 594 -7.78 2.73 -18.80
CA GLN A 594 -7.36 4.01 -18.21
C GLN A 594 -7.76 5.22 -19.08
N TRP A 595 -8.38 5.00 -20.22
CA TRP A 595 -8.71 6.03 -21.18
C TRP A 595 -10.21 6.08 -21.50
N ASN A 596 -10.70 7.28 -21.74
CA ASN A 596 -12.04 7.55 -22.19
C ASN A 596 -11.98 8.38 -23.48
N ALA A 597 -12.85 8.11 -24.42
CA ALA A 597 -13.01 8.94 -25.60
C ALA A 597 -13.27 10.42 -25.19
N TRP A 598 -12.59 11.33 -25.83
CA TRP A 598 -12.79 12.76 -25.66
C TRP A 598 -13.11 13.38 -27.04
N VAL A 599 -12.33 14.29 -27.57
CA VAL A 599 -12.64 14.94 -28.83
C VAL A 599 -12.12 14.10 -30.01
N GLY A 600 -13.00 13.43 -30.71
CA GLY A 600 -12.67 12.57 -31.85
C GLY A 600 -12.08 11.21 -31.49
N GLY A 601 -11.61 11.00 -30.26
CA GLY A 601 -10.97 9.78 -29.84
C GLY A 601 -11.91 8.59 -29.61
N ASN A 602 -11.37 7.41 -29.55
CA ASN A 602 -12.10 6.13 -29.42
C ASN A 602 -12.05 5.52 -28.01
N GLY A 603 -11.35 6.14 -27.07
CA GLY A 603 -11.16 5.66 -25.70
C GLY A 603 -9.99 4.70 -25.53
N ALA A 604 -9.10 4.62 -26.48
CA ALA A 604 -7.87 3.84 -26.42
C ALA A 604 -6.73 4.57 -27.12
N ILE A 605 -5.54 4.52 -26.55
CA ILE A 605 -4.33 5.03 -27.23
C ILE A 605 -3.86 3.97 -28.22
N THR A 606 -3.91 4.28 -29.51
CA THR A 606 -3.63 3.30 -30.59
C THR A 606 -2.38 3.61 -31.40
N ALA A 607 -2.03 4.89 -31.59
CA ALA A 607 -0.84 5.28 -32.33
C ALA A 607 0.47 4.89 -31.65
N ALA A 608 1.47 4.56 -32.44
CA ALA A 608 2.82 4.25 -31.95
C ALA A 608 3.52 5.48 -31.31
N SER A 609 3.07 6.68 -31.65
CA SER A 609 3.61 7.96 -31.16
C SER A 609 2.46 8.91 -30.90
N VAL A 610 2.45 9.52 -29.70
CA VAL A 610 1.37 10.38 -29.21
C VAL A 610 1.91 11.65 -28.60
N LYS A 611 1.05 12.61 -28.26
CA LYS A 611 1.43 13.86 -27.60
C LYS A 611 0.60 14.05 -26.33
N VAL A 612 1.19 14.68 -25.33
CA VAL A 612 0.43 15.11 -24.16
C VAL A 612 -0.41 16.34 -24.53
N ASP A 613 -1.73 16.20 -24.47
CA ASP A 613 -2.68 17.28 -24.75
C ASP A 613 -2.75 18.28 -23.58
N ALA A 614 -3.06 17.77 -22.39
CA ALA A 614 -3.29 18.62 -21.22
C ALA A 614 -3.15 17.83 -19.92
N ILE A 615 -2.91 18.56 -18.83
CA ILE A 615 -3.21 18.08 -17.48
C ILE A 615 -4.62 18.55 -17.12
N TRP A 616 -5.46 17.62 -16.65
CA TRP A 616 -6.80 17.91 -16.20
C TRP A 616 -6.87 18.01 -14.68
N LEU A 617 -7.48 19.08 -14.16
CA LEU A 617 -7.69 19.29 -12.73
C LEU A 617 -9.20 19.40 -12.48
N TYR A 618 -9.70 18.64 -11.50
CA TYR A 618 -11.12 18.57 -11.18
C TYR A 618 -11.36 18.86 -9.71
N HIS A 619 -12.44 19.58 -9.44
CA HIS A 619 -12.96 19.81 -8.09
C HIS A 619 -14.47 20.07 -8.15
N ALA A 620 -15.20 19.76 -7.08
CA ALA A 620 -16.56 20.25 -6.94
C ALA A 620 -16.58 21.80 -6.92
N ASN A 621 -17.71 22.41 -7.19
CA ASN A 621 -17.81 23.86 -7.05
C ASN A 621 -17.42 24.29 -5.62
N THR A 622 -16.60 25.33 -5.52
CA THR A 622 -16.12 25.89 -4.25
C THR A 622 -15.91 27.38 -4.38
N SER A 623 -16.04 28.13 -3.29
CA SER A 623 -15.87 29.58 -3.24
C SER A 623 -14.46 30.04 -2.83
N TYR A 624 -13.51 29.12 -2.67
CA TYR A 624 -12.15 29.47 -2.28
C TYR A 624 -11.11 29.05 -3.32
N ASP A 625 -10.02 29.79 -3.36
CA ASP A 625 -8.89 29.53 -4.24
C ASP A 625 -8.14 28.27 -3.79
N ILE A 626 -7.71 27.45 -4.74
CA ILE A 626 -6.90 26.26 -4.47
C ILE A 626 -5.59 26.37 -5.24
N ASN A 627 -4.47 26.16 -4.54
CA ASN A 627 -3.16 25.97 -5.15
C ASN A 627 -2.92 24.50 -5.47
N VAL A 628 -2.57 24.20 -6.70
CA VAL A 628 -2.08 22.89 -7.13
C VAL A 628 -0.65 23.04 -7.61
N TYR A 629 0.25 22.16 -7.17
CA TYR A 629 1.64 22.16 -7.62
C TYR A 629 1.89 20.91 -8.43
N ILE A 630 2.55 21.04 -9.59
CA ILE A 630 2.87 19.94 -10.51
C ILE A 630 4.39 19.93 -10.70
N ASP A 631 4.96 18.72 -10.67
CA ASP A 631 6.41 18.55 -10.81
C ASP A 631 6.74 17.29 -11.60
N ASP A 632 7.91 17.28 -12.27
CA ASP A 632 8.47 16.13 -12.96
C ASP A 632 7.47 15.43 -13.90
N VAL A 633 6.93 16.15 -14.90
CA VAL A 633 6.11 15.55 -15.95
C VAL A 633 6.99 14.70 -16.86
N GLN A 634 6.67 13.41 -16.97
CA GLN A 634 7.55 12.43 -17.60
C GLN A 634 6.79 11.35 -18.35
N VAL A 635 7.45 10.80 -19.37
CA VAL A 635 7.07 9.54 -19.99
C VAL A 635 8.12 8.49 -19.63
N ARG A 636 7.69 7.35 -19.18
CA ARG A 636 8.54 6.17 -18.93
C ARG A 636 8.20 5.11 -19.96
N ASN A 637 9.20 4.68 -20.70
CA ASN A 637 9.10 3.61 -21.70
C ASN A 637 9.60 2.29 -21.12
#